data_cfc10850cc72726efa9a63ae333433bd
#
_entry.id   cfc10850cc72726efa9a63ae333433bd
#
_cell.length_a   1.000
_cell.length_b   1.000
_cell.length_c   1.000
_cell.angle_alpha   90.00
_cell.angle_beta   90.00
_cell.angle_gamma   90.00
#
_symmetry.space_group_name_H-M   'P 1'
#
loop_
_entity.id
_entity.type
_entity.pdbx_description
1 polymer ?
#
loop_
_entity_poly.entity_id
_entity_poly.type
_entity_poly.pdbx_seq_one_letter_code
_entity_poly.pdbx_strand_id
1 'polypeptide(L)'
;MKRQNKKFFWFVLMLICSTFMITSCDRDDLNTDQYGNQISLLSYGPNPVVRGGVLTFKGSNLDQITEIDLPGADPITSINIVTSGTKSEINIEVPAEKCETGIITLKTAKNGEIQTLTPITYIEDLKFTGFYIGEDKENKVGKVGDILTIEGDYLNNITSVIFNNGTTVDAEDFTAHTRYQISLAIPAEANNGRFQISDGDNYMYSEGEITINGPEIDPENAIAKTLIKAGEIETLKGTALDLIASIELNGATIEAKDFKSQSATEITFELPATATDGEVKAIAKNGTSISFGKIETVVPTNLVATPSPIKNGAELTITGKDMDLITGIAFPNAAKSELSKVEADKVTTIVPEDAQEGNITLSLANGKTVTVAYTLVKPTVTACNPAAITAGEKTIIKGTNLDLVQSVTFPGDVEMTVNEFPGHTATMIAVTVPTACAGSGFKLNLKNGTTVEIKDALTIKAATTPAIASVTPGEAVAGEKITLTGKNFQNIQSLYIGSYKVTRYTSRTNTEIICLVPANAAEGTYKIVMEDLDGNKIEGVDFKIVPAEKDIADFAKNEAGTAITYPFAFSWGDGTGKFRLNKADLIKLGVKKGSKLIVYKDASVTGQVQINDANWSGLYTIADWNGTETKLVQEFDDKMMNAINNVSDGWSDTAFVIQGDLGKANKIVILP
;
A
#
# COMPACT_ATOMS: atom_id res chain seq x y z
N MET A 1 -1.47 6.06 -8.64
CA MET A 1 -0.30 6.93 -8.35
C MET A 1 0.45 7.50 -9.57
N LYS A 2 -0.13 7.48 -10.78
CA LYS A 2 0.51 8.02 -12.02
C LYS A 2 -0.24 9.20 -12.67
N ARG A 3 -1.31 9.72 -12.04
CA ARG A 3 -2.11 10.84 -12.61
C ARG A 3 -1.90 12.20 -11.94
N GLN A 4 -1.20 12.29 -10.82
CA GLN A 4 -0.93 13.58 -10.14
C GLN A 4 0.28 14.35 -10.69
N ASN A 5 1.25 13.66 -11.32
CA ASN A 5 2.46 14.35 -11.81
C ASN A 5 2.27 15.11 -13.14
N LYS A 6 1.23 14.82 -13.91
CA LYS A 6 0.96 15.59 -15.16
C LYS A 6 0.33 16.96 -14.90
N LYS A 7 -0.52 17.08 -13.87
CA LYS A 7 -1.13 18.38 -13.53
C LYS A 7 -0.13 19.34 -12.87
N PHE A 8 0.82 18.83 -12.10
CA PHE A 8 1.87 19.64 -11.49
C PHE A 8 2.88 20.14 -12.53
N PHE A 9 3.19 19.33 -13.55
CA PHE A 9 4.10 19.74 -14.63
C PHE A 9 3.48 20.83 -15.51
N TRP A 10 2.18 20.76 -15.79
CA TRP A 10 1.45 21.80 -16.52
C TRP A 10 1.30 23.10 -15.72
N PHE A 11 1.13 23.01 -14.41
CA PHE A 11 1.04 24.19 -13.53
C PHE A 11 2.39 24.90 -13.41
N VAL A 12 3.48 24.15 -13.35
CA VAL A 12 4.84 24.72 -13.34
C VAL A 12 5.21 25.31 -14.72
N LEU A 13 4.76 24.69 -15.83
CA LEU A 13 4.96 25.21 -17.16
C LEU A 13 4.13 26.51 -17.42
N MET A 14 2.91 26.58 -16.88
CA MET A 14 2.09 27.79 -16.93
C MET A 14 2.65 28.93 -16.04
N LEU A 15 3.26 28.59 -14.91
CA LEU A 15 3.91 29.57 -14.02
C LEU A 15 5.22 30.10 -14.62
N ILE A 16 5.93 29.28 -15.41
CA ILE A 16 7.15 29.69 -16.11
C ILE A 16 6.82 30.57 -17.34
N CYS A 17 5.69 30.30 -18.03
CA CYS A 17 5.22 31.17 -19.11
C CYS A 17 4.68 32.52 -18.59
N SER A 18 4.10 32.56 -17.37
CA SER A 18 3.60 33.80 -16.79
C SER A 18 4.71 34.75 -16.30
N THR A 19 5.92 34.23 -15.99
CA THR A 19 7.05 35.05 -15.57
C THR A 19 7.85 35.64 -16.73
N PHE A 20 7.61 35.20 -17.97
CA PHE A 20 8.24 35.80 -19.15
C PHE A 20 7.42 36.88 -19.84
N MET A 21 6.20 37.16 -19.36
CA MET A 21 5.34 38.20 -19.95
C MET A 21 5.32 39.53 -19.17
N ILE A 22 6.19 39.74 -18.21
CA ILE A 22 6.26 41.01 -17.48
C ILE A 22 7.60 41.75 -17.69
N THR A 23 8.21 41.55 -18.86
CA THR A 23 9.26 42.44 -19.26
C THR A 23 9.08 42.75 -20.73
N SER A 24 8.28 43.66 -20.98
CA SER A 24 8.35 44.61 -22.09
C SER A 24 6.97 45.20 -22.32
N CYS A 25 6.78 46.31 -21.78
CA CYS A 25 6.16 47.42 -22.46
C CYS A 25 6.53 48.67 -21.71
N ASP A 26 7.82 48.94 -21.68
CA ASP A 26 8.19 50.36 -21.65
C ASP A 26 8.05 50.79 -23.10
N ARG A 27 6.88 51.28 -23.34
CA ARG A 27 6.53 51.84 -24.62
C ARG A 27 6.76 53.29 -24.53
N ASP A 28 7.61 53.72 -25.37
CA ASP A 28 7.41 55.00 -26.00
C ASP A 28 8.47 55.31 -27.08
N ASP A 29 9.18 54.30 -27.53
CA ASP A 29 10.08 54.49 -28.65
C ASP A 29 9.72 53.58 -29.82
N LEU A 30 8.53 53.83 -30.43
CA LEU A 30 8.41 53.54 -31.86
C LEU A 30 9.47 54.43 -32.54
N ASN A 31 10.57 53.83 -33.00
CA ASN A 31 11.63 54.56 -33.68
C ASN A 31 11.14 55.02 -35.07
N THR A 32 10.36 56.12 -35.05
CA THR A 32 9.79 56.72 -36.29
C THR A 32 10.79 57.63 -36.98
N ASP A 33 11.92 57.94 -36.31
CA ASP A 33 12.93 58.86 -36.87
C ASP A 33 13.62 58.33 -38.18
N GLN A 34 13.58 57.00 -38.37
CA GLN A 34 14.10 56.38 -39.56
C GLN A 34 13.28 56.69 -40.85
N TYR A 35 12.01 57.12 -40.69
CA TYR A 35 11.13 57.39 -41.85
C TYR A 35 11.16 58.84 -42.30
N GLY A 36 11.80 59.76 -41.58
CA GLY A 36 11.96 61.17 -41.97
C GLY A 36 10.64 61.83 -42.30
N ASN A 37 10.53 62.38 -43.51
CA ASN A 37 9.31 63.03 -44.03
C ASN A 37 8.35 62.07 -44.72
N GLN A 38 8.62 60.74 -44.71
CA GLN A 38 7.72 59.77 -45.33
C GLN A 38 6.52 59.48 -44.40
N ILE A 39 5.37 59.24 -44.98
CA ILE A 39 4.20 58.81 -44.26
C ILE A 39 4.34 57.28 -44.08
N SER A 40 4.29 56.83 -42.86
CA SER A 40 4.43 55.42 -42.54
C SER A 40 3.51 55.01 -41.39
N LEU A 41 2.73 53.93 -41.58
CA LEU A 41 1.93 53.31 -40.58
C LEU A 41 2.76 52.21 -39.86
N LEU A 42 2.89 52.30 -38.55
CA LEU A 42 3.62 51.32 -37.74
C LEU A 42 2.70 50.34 -37.04
N SER A 43 1.59 50.82 -36.51
CA SER A 43 0.60 49.99 -35.87
C SER A 43 -0.77 50.64 -35.89
N TYR A 44 -1.81 49.84 -35.68
CA TYR A 44 -3.14 50.31 -35.43
C TYR A 44 -3.82 49.38 -34.41
N GLY A 45 -4.83 49.91 -33.71
CA GLY A 45 -5.61 49.15 -32.73
C GLY A 45 -6.60 49.98 -31.91
N PRO A 46 -7.43 49.34 -31.12
CA PRO A 46 -7.47 47.89 -30.88
C PRO A 46 -7.93 47.08 -32.08
N ASN A 47 -7.51 45.82 -32.19
CA ASN A 47 -7.97 44.89 -33.22
C ASN A 47 -8.13 43.50 -32.56
N PRO A 48 -9.36 42.97 -32.37
CA PRO A 48 -10.63 43.51 -32.87
C PRO A 48 -11.03 44.83 -32.21
N VAL A 49 -11.80 45.62 -32.91
CA VAL A 49 -12.36 46.91 -32.45
C VAL A 49 -13.88 46.82 -32.27
N VAL A 50 -14.42 47.55 -31.27
CA VAL A 50 -15.89 47.67 -31.09
C VAL A 50 -16.44 48.61 -32.16
N ARG A 51 -17.58 48.25 -32.76
CA ARG A 51 -18.32 49.16 -33.65
C ARG A 51 -18.79 50.40 -32.90
N GLY A 52 -18.58 51.59 -33.46
CA GLY A 52 -18.78 52.86 -32.75
C GLY A 52 -17.61 53.22 -31.78
N GLY A 53 -16.64 52.35 -31.63
CA GLY A 53 -15.45 52.60 -30.82
C GLY A 53 -14.37 53.39 -31.56
N VAL A 54 -13.32 53.76 -30.83
CA VAL A 54 -12.19 54.52 -31.38
C VAL A 54 -11.09 53.56 -31.87
N LEU A 55 -10.65 53.75 -33.13
CA LEU A 55 -9.51 53.03 -33.71
C LEU A 55 -8.35 54.04 -33.82
N THR A 56 -7.24 53.68 -33.26
CA THR A 56 -6.01 54.49 -33.20
C THR A 56 -4.98 53.99 -34.19
N PHE A 57 -4.33 54.86 -34.95
CA PHE A 57 -3.22 54.59 -35.82
C PHE A 57 -2.00 55.31 -35.30
N LYS A 58 -0.87 54.63 -35.23
CA LYS A 58 0.41 55.20 -34.81
C LYS A 58 1.45 55.02 -35.92
N GLY A 59 2.23 56.07 -36.17
CA GLY A 59 3.22 56.02 -37.23
C GLY A 59 4.05 57.32 -37.37
N SER A 60 4.45 57.63 -38.58
CA SER A 60 5.17 58.84 -38.94
C SER A 60 4.38 59.63 -39.92
N ASN A 61 4.18 60.95 -39.67
CA ASN A 61 3.48 61.92 -40.51
C ASN A 61 2.06 61.52 -40.90
N LEU A 62 1.32 60.75 -40.05
CA LEU A 62 -0.05 60.33 -40.29
C LEU A 62 -1.05 61.51 -40.22
N ASP A 63 -0.63 62.62 -39.69
CA ASP A 63 -1.39 63.90 -39.73
C ASP A 63 -1.66 64.41 -41.16
N GLN A 64 -0.99 63.81 -42.19
CA GLN A 64 -1.26 64.09 -43.59
C GLN A 64 -2.31 63.16 -44.23
N ILE A 65 -2.84 62.22 -43.50
CA ILE A 65 -3.96 61.35 -43.92
C ILE A 65 -5.23 62.17 -43.93
N THR A 66 -5.99 62.13 -44.99
CA THR A 66 -7.21 62.91 -45.20
C THR A 66 -8.46 62.02 -45.28
N GLU A 67 -8.27 60.75 -45.57
CA GLU A 67 -9.33 59.77 -45.68
C GLU A 67 -8.88 58.39 -45.27
N ILE A 68 -9.71 57.66 -44.58
CA ILE A 68 -9.49 56.28 -44.16
C ILE A 68 -10.67 55.41 -44.62
N ASP A 69 -10.35 54.41 -45.47
CA ASP A 69 -11.34 53.45 -45.93
C ASP A 69 -11.31 52.19 -45.07
N LEU A 70 -12.37 51.94 -44.33
CA LEU A 70 -12.64 50.66 -43.73
C LEU A 70 -13.45 49.81 -44.69
N PRO A 71 -13.16 48.52 -44.85
CA PRO A 71 -13.92 47.62 -45.72
C PRO A 71 -15.42 47.68 -45.43
N GLY A 72 -16.23 47.82 -46.51
CA GLY A 72 -17.71 47.88 -46.41
C GLY A 72 -18.29 49.20 -45.90
N ALA A 73 -17.45 50.12 -45.39
CA ALA A 73 -17.93 51.43 -44.86
C ALA A 73 -17.77 52.55 -45.89
N ASP A 74 -18.51 53.63 -45.68
CA ASP A 74 -18.29 54.89 -46.42
C ASP A 74 -16.94 55.50 -46.00
N PRO A 75 -16.19 56.18 -46.90
CA PRO A 75 -14.91 56.79 -46.57
C PRO A 75 -14.94 57.73 -45.35
N ILE A 76 -14.02 57.56 -44.40
CA ILE A 76 -13.99 58.34 -43.17
C ILE A 76 -13.02 59.51 -43.36
N THR A 77 -13.53 60.69 -43.32
CA THR A 77 -12.77 61.96 -43.41
C THR A 77 -12.68 62.70 -42.11
N SER A 78 -13.46 62.30 -41.11
CA SER A 78 -13.39 62.84 -39.76
C SER A 78 -12.29 62.16 -38.95
N ILE A 79 -11.05 62.66 -39.11
CA ILE A 79 -9.86 62.13 -38.50
C ILE A 79 -9.43 63.04 -37.34
N ASN A 80 -9.32 62.53 -36.17
CA ASN A 80 -8.80 63.25 -35.00
C ASN A 80 -7.29 63.11 -34.93
N ILE A 81 -6.57 64.17 -35.06
CA ILE A 81 -5.07 64.16 -34.94
C ILE A 81 -4.69 64.39 -33.50
N VAL A 82 -4.13 63.37 -32.85
CA VAL A 82 -3.69 63.40 -31.46
C VAL A 82 -2.26 63.98 -31.37
N THR A 83 -1.35 63.49 -32.22
CA THR A 83 0.02 64.01 -32.33
C THR A 83 0.41 64.04 -33.82
N SER A 84 1.28 65.01 -34.20
CA SER A 84 1.73 65.26 -35.55
C SER A 84 3.24 65.01 -35.71
N GLY A 85 3.68 64.85 -37.00
CA GLY A 85 5.13 64.72 -37.32
C GLY A 85 5.63 63.28 -37.28
N THR A 86 6.91 63.13 -37.01
CA THR A 86 7.59 61.79 -37.06
C THR A 86 7.07 60.81 -35.99
N LYS A 87 6.43 61.27 -34.95
CA LYS A 87 5.69 60.40 -33.97
C LYS A 87 4.21 60.85 -33.98
N SER A 88 3.51 60.46 -35.01
CA SER A 88 2.12 60.86 -35.17
C SER A 88 1.15 59.78 -34.72
N GLU A 89 0.06 60.25 -34.12
CA GLU A 89 -1.09 59.44 -33.72
C GLU A 89 -2.37 60.08 -34.22
N ILE A 90 -3.19 59.29 -34.89
CA ILE A 90 -4.52 59.72 -35.37
C ILE A 90 -5.59 58.70 -34.93
N ASN A 91 -6.77 59.17 -34.67
CA ASN A 91 -7.91 58.38 -34.25
C ASN A 91 -9.10 58.61 -35.14
N ILE A 92 -9.86 57.55 -35.39
CA ILE A 92 -11.18 57.62 -36.02
C ILE A 92 -12.22 56.96 -35.14
N GLU A 93 -13.48 57.32 -35.27
CA GLU A 93 -14.61 56.56 -34.79
C GLU A 93 -14.98 55.52 -35.85
N VAL A 94 -15.02 54.25 -35.45
CA VAL A 94 -15.46 53.16 -36.32
C VAL A 94 -16.95 53.26 -36.53
N PRO A 95 -17.47 53.24 -37.78
CA PRO A 95 -18.92 53.25 -37.99
C PRO A 95 -19.62 52.09 -37.28
N ALA A 96 -20.78 52.37 -36.68
CA ALA A 96 -21.57 51.35 -36.02
C ALA A 96 -22.19 50.32 -36.97
N GLU A 97 -22.37 50.69 -38.24
CA GLU A 97 -22.94 49.82 -39.26
C GLU A 97 -22.01 49.80 -40.53
N LYS A 98 -22.26 48.85 -41.40
CA LYS A 98 -21.61 48.74 -42.71
C LYS A 98 -20.08 48.51 -42.73
N CYS A 99 -19.49 48.04 -41.65
CA CYS A 99 -18.10 47.68 -41.61
C CYS A 99 -17.91 46.17 -41.82
N GLU A 100 -16.93 45.77 -42.63
CA GLU A 100 -16.56 44.38 -42.88
C GLU A 100 -15.11 44.15 -42.49
N THR A 101 -14.77 42.90 -42.17
CA THR A 101 -13.40 42.51 -41.92
C THR A 101 -12.57 42.63 -43.17
N GLY A 102 -11.39 43.24 -43.08
CA GLY A 102 -10.48 43.37 -44.21
C GLY A 102 -9.36 44.37 -44.00
N ILE A 103 -8.64 44.70 -45.07
CA ILE A 103 -7.47 45.60 -45.04
C ILE A 103 -7.95 47.06 -45.04
N ILE A 104 -7.43 47.86 -44.12
CA ILE A 104 -7.71 49.29 -44.04
C ILE A 104 -6.79 50.02 -45.01
N THR A 105 -7.36 50.98 -45.74
CA THR A 105 -6.58 51.86 -46.61
C THR A 105 -6.62 53.30 -46.12
N LEU A 106 -5.45 53.88 -45.83
CA LEU A 106 -5.28 55.27 -45.44
C LEU A 106 -4.84 56.08 -46.68
N LYS A 107 -5.51 57.21 -46.99
CA LYS A 107 -5.27 58.01 -48.15
C LYS A 107 -4.84 59.42 -47.81
N THR A 108 -3.97 59.98 -48.61
CA THR A 108 -3.49 61.37 -48.52
C THR A 108 -4.16 62.26 -49.55
N ALA A 109 -4.16 63.56 -49.34
CA ALA A 109 -4.67 64.55 -50.32
C ALA A 109 -3.99 64.52 -51.69
N LYS A 110 -2.82 63.86 -51.81
CA LYS A 110 -2.04 63.73 -53.06
C LYS A 110 -2.15 62.32 -53.70
N ASN A 111 -3.24 61.62 -53.39
CA ASN A 111 -3.54 60.26 -53.87
C ASN A 111 -2.48 59.18 -53.45
N GLY A 112 -1.74 59.41 -52.39
CA GLY A 112 -0.91 58.36 -51.79
C GLY A 112 -1.77 57.43 -50.92
N GLU A 113 -1.58 56.13 -51.00
CA GLU A 113 -2.30 55.11 -50.25
C GLU A 113 -1.33 54.28 -49.39
N ILE A 114 -1.74 53.98 -48.14
CA ILE A 114 -1.08 53.07 -47.24
C ILE A 114 -2.09 52.04 -46.78
N GLN A 115 -1.76 50.77 -46.83
CA GLN A 115 -2.61 49.69 -46.39
C GLN A 115 -2.06 49.04 -45.10
N THR A 116 -2.98 48.59 -44.25
CA THR A 116 -2.58 47.79 -43.06
C THR A 116 -2.10 46.42 -43.47
N LEU A 117 -1.13 45.88 -42.73
CA LEU A 117 -0.58 44.53 -42.95
C LEU A 117 -1.52 43.42 -42.50
N THR A 118 -2.36 43.70 -41.53
CA THR A 118 -3.34 42.76 -40.98
C THR A 118 -4.75 43.32 -41.21
N PRO A 119 -5.77 42.45 -41.40
CA PRO A 119 -7.13 42.89 -41.53
C PRO A 119 -7.67 43.40 -40.18
N ILE A 120 -8.51 44.44 -40.24
CA ILE A 120 -9.33 44.84 -39.10
C ILE A 120 -10.40 43.79 -38.87
N THR A 121 -10.68 43.52 -37.61
CA THR A 121 -11.76 42.65 -37.17
C THR A 121 -12.59 43.40 -36.12
N TYR A 122 -13.84 43.01 -35.93
CA TYR A 122 -14.78 43.72 -35.07
C TYR A 122 -15.21 42.81 -33.89
N ILE A 123 -15.42 43.46 -32.73
CA ILE A 123 -16.14 42.85 -31.64
C ILE A 123 -17.62 43.00 -31.95
N GLU A 124 -18.29 41.91 -32.15
CA GLU A 124 -19.71 41.88 -32.45
C GLU A 124 -20.49 41.72 -31.14
N ASP A 125 -21.39 42.64 -30.84
CA ASP A 125 -22.22 42.56 -29.66
C ASP A 125 -23.25 41.43 -29.82
N LEU A 126 -23.04 40.37 -29.12
CA LEU A 126 -23.96 39.24 -29.05
C LEU A 126 -25.25 39.67 -28.40
N LYS A 127 -26.40 39.44 -29.04
CA LYS A 127 -27.73 39.70 -28.48
C LYS A 127 -28.51 38.40 -28.37
N PHE A 128 -29.01 38.13 -27.21
CA PHE A 128 -29.96 37.05 -26.95
C PHE A 128 -31.36 37.67 -26.85
N THR A 129 -32.31 37.20 -27.65
CA THR A 129 -33.72 37.75 -27.65
C THR A 129 -34.74 36.78 -27.08
N GLY A 130 -34.44 35.49 -27.07
CA GLY A 130 -35.29 34.47 -26.50
C GLY A 130 -34.92 33.05 -26.93
N PHE A 131 -35.69 32.13 -26.43
CA PHE A 131 -35.59 30.72 -26.81
C PHE A 131 -36.92 30.01 -26.66
N TYR A 132 -37.07 28.87 -27.34
CA TYR A 132 -38.23 27.99 -27.25
C TYR A 132 -37.87 26.57 -27.65
N ILE A 133 -38.74 25.61 -27.32
CA ILE A 133 -38.59 24.21 -27.64
C ILE A 133 -39.73 23.76 -28.54
N GLY A 134 -39.41 23.15 -29.68
CA GLY A 134 -40.37 22.75 -30.69
C GLY A 134 -40.84 23.91 -31.58
N GLU A 135 -42.14 23.98 -31.89
CA GLU A 135 -42.70 24.98 -32.80
C GLU A 135 -43.33 26.19 -32.09
N ASP A 136 -43.76 26.03 -30.83
CA ASP A 136 -44.40 27.10 -30.05
C ASP A 136 -43.33 27.96 -29.37
N LYS A 137 -43.28 29.24 -29.74
CA LYS A 137 -42.29 30.22 -29.24
C LYS A 137 -42.38 30.51 -27.72
N GLU A 138 -43.51 30.22 -27.11
CA GLU A 138 -43.70 30.39 -25.66
C GLU A 138 -43.30 29.11 -24.88
N ASN A 139 -43.14 28.00 -25.58
CA ASN A 139 -42.86 26.72 -24.94
C ASN A 139 -41.42 26.59 -24.52
N LYS A 140 -41.18 26.35 -23.24
CA LYS A 140 -39.87 26.13 -22.61
C LYS A 140 -39.75 24.74 -21.99
N VAL A 141 -40.66 23.84 -22.27
CA VAL A 141 -40.74 22.49 -21.78
C VAL A 141 -40.58 21.51 -22.94
N GLY A 142 -39.64 20.58 -22.82
CA GLY A 142 -39.41 19.57 -23.82
C GLY A 142 -38.82 18.27 -23.22
N LYS A 143 -38.32 17.41 -24.08
CA LYS A 143 -37.64 16.19 -23.72
C LYS A 143 -36.31 16.06 -24.49
N VAL A 144 -35.51 15.15 -24.11
CA VAL A 144 -34.28 14.79 -24.83
C VAL A 144 -34.56 14.52 -26.31
N GLY A 145 -33.79 15.10 -27.20
CA GLY A 145 -33.95 15.04 -28.65
C GLY A 145 -34.90 16.08 -29.27
N ASP A 146 -35.71 16.78 -28.46
CA ASP A 146 -36.48 17.93 -28.97
C ASP A 146 -35.56 19.06 -29.35
N ILE A 147 -35.99 19.89 -30.31
CA ILE A 147 -35.17 20.99 -30.82
C ILE A 147 -35.34 22.21 -29.92
N LEU A 148 -34.26 22.61 -29.29
CA LEU A 148 -34.13 23.94 -28.65
C LEU A 148 -33.71 24.93 -29.72
N THR A 149 -34.54 26.00 -29.88
CA THR A 149 -34.25 27.11 -30.78
C THR A 149 -33.96 28.37 -29.97
N ILE A 150 -32.83 29.00 -30.24
CA ILE A 150 -32.34 30.23 -29.62
C ILE A 150 -32.40 31.32 -30.66
N GLU A 151 -33.03 32.45 -30.35
CA GLU A 151 -33.14 33.61 -31.22
C GLU A 151 -32.29 34.77 -30.69
N GLY A 152 -31.68 35.53 -31.59
CA GLY A 152 -30.81 36.64 -31.21
C GLY A 152 -30.25 37.41 -32.39
N ASP A 153 -29.15 38.08 -32.17
CA ASP A 153 -28.30 38.67 -33.24
C ASP A 153 -26.85 38.32 -33.01
N TYR A 154 -26.09 38.17 -34.08
CA TYR A 154 -24.68 37.69 -34.11
C TYR A 154 -24.49 36.27 -33.50
N LEU A 155 -25.52 35.46 -33.54
CA LEU A 155 -25.47 34.07 -33.05
C LEU A 155 -24.55 33.18 -33.91
N ASN A 156 -24.22 33.60 -35.14
CA ASN A 156 -23.23 32.91 -36.00
C ASN A 156 -21.81 32.87 -35.39
N ASN A 157 -21.55 33.70 -34.39
CA ASN A 157 -20.25 33.69 -33.67
C ASN A 157 -20.24 32.74 -32.46
N ILE A 158 -21.37 32.16 -32.11
CA ILE A 158 -21.47 31.23 -30.99
C ILE A 158 -20.79 29.93 -31.36
N THR A 159 -19.90 29.47 -30.49
CA THR A 159 -19.14 28.24 -30.63
C THR A 159 -19.77 27.08 -29.85
N SER A 160 -20.55 27.39 -28.81
CA SER A 160 -21.21 26.36 -28.00
C SER A 160 -22.42 26.86 -27.20
N VAL A 161 -23.30 25.91 -26.89
CA VAL A 161 -24.40 26.06 -25.93
C VAL A 161 -24.12 25.17 -24.75
N ILE A 162 -24.12 25.74 -23.55
CA ILE A 162 -23.76 25.05 -22.30
C ILE A 162 -24.96 25.00 -21.37
N PHE A 163 -25.45 23.81 -21.10
CA PHE A 163 -26.56 23.58 -20.19
C PHE A 163 -26.17 23.77 -18.72
N ASN A 164 -27.14 23.88 -17.83
CA ASN A 164 -26.94 24.23 -16.43
C ASN A 164 -25.96 23.34 -15.66
N ASN A 165 -25.84 22.07 -16.05
CA ASN A 165 -24.90 21.10 -15.46
C ASN A 165 -23.52 21.04 -16.14
N GLY A 166 -23.27 21.95 -17.09
CA GLY A 166 -22.01 21.98 -17.85
C GLY A 166 -21.99 21.11 -19.10
N THR A 167 -23.09 20.43 -19.42
CA THR A 167 -23.23 19.73 -20.72
C THR A 167 -23.14 20.70 -21.85
N THR A 168 -22.21 20.49 -22.79
CA THR A 168 -21.94 21.40 -23.90
C THR A 168 -22.34 20.76 -25.22
N VAL A 169 -22.97 21.56 -26.07
CA VAL A 169 -23.20 21.22 -27.48
C VAL A 169 -22.41 22.23 -28.30
N ASP A 170 -21.46 21.76 -29.09
CA ASP A 170 -20.59 22.59 -29.93
C ASP A 170 -21.30 22.99 -31.25
N ALA A 171 -20.80 24.05 -31.88
CA ALA A 171 -21.43 24.62 -33.07
C ALA A 171 -21.54 23.64 -34.26
N GLU A 172 -20.66 22.62 -34.32
CA GLU A 172 -20.70 21.57 -35.33
C GLU A 172 -21.90 20.61 -35.18
N ASP A 173 -22.48 20.54 -34.00
CA ASP A 173 -23.66 19.73 -33.68
C ASP A 173 -24.98 20.53 -33.74
N PHE A 174 -24.92 21.82 -34.12
CA PHE A 174 -26.12 22.61 -34.29
C PHE A 174 -26.89 22.22 -35.56
N THR A 175 -28.18 22.01 -35.44
CA THR A 175 -29.08 21.72 -36.58
C THR A 175 -29.38 22.94 -37.43
N ALA A 176 -29.31 24.14 -36.85
CA ALA A 176 -29.30 25.43 -37.56
C ALA A 176 -28.33 26.36 -36.84
N HIS A 177 -27.50 27.08 -37.60
CA HIS A 177 -26.53 28.02 -37.08
C HIS A 177 -26.45 29.22 -38.02
N THR A 178 -27.21 30.24 -37.72
CA THR A 178 -27.31 31.47 -38.51
C THR A 178 -27.06 32.68 -37.63
N ARG A 179 -26.97 33.87 -38.24
CA ARG A 179 -26.84 35.11 -37.46
C ARG A 179 -27.96 35.31 -36.44
N TYR A 180 -29.18 34.87 -36.74
CA TYR A 180 -30.36 35.19 -35.95
C TYR A 180 -30.91 34.00 -35.16
N GLN A 181 -30.41 32.80 -35.43
CA GLN A 181 -30.96 31.58 -34.85
C GLN A 181 -29.90 30.51 -34.73
N ILE A 182 -29.90 29.85 -33.59
CA ILE A 182 -29.26 28.55 -33.34
C ILE A 182 -30.39 27.56 -33.04
N SER A 183 -30.29 26.38 -33.61
CA SER A 183 -31.14 25.25 -33.25
C SER A 183 -30.25 24.02 -32.96
N LEU A 184 -30.57 23.31 -31.91
CA LEU A 184 -29.86 22.08 -31.50
C LEU A 184 -30.82 21.09 -30.86
N ALA A 185 -30.52 19.83 -30.95
CA ALA A 185 -31.25 18.80 -30.20
C ALA A 185 -30.82 18.84 -28.73
N ILE A 186 -31.77 18.77 -27.81
CA ILE A 186 -31.48 18.68 -26.36
C ILE A 186 -30.76 17.39 -26.08
N PRO A 187 -29.50 17.40 -25.57
CA PRO A 187 -28.72 16.19 -25.30
C PRO A 187 -29.24 15.44 -24.06
N ALA A 188 -28.97 14.16 -24.01
CA ALA A 188 -29.42 13.28 -22.91
C ALA A 188 -28.83 13.65 -21.54
N GLU A 189 -27.69 14.30 -21.53
CA GLU A 189 -26.96 14.74 -20.35
C GLU A 189 -27.46 16.11 -19.82
N ALA A 190 -28.27 16.85 -20.57
CA ALA A 190 -28.73 18.20 -20.20
C ALA A 190 -29.66 18.18 -18.97
N ASN A 191 -29.50 19.18 -18.12
CA ASN A 191 -30.39 19.42 -16.96
C ASN A 191 -31.27 20.62 -17.12
N ASN A 192 -32.36 20.66 -16.33
CA ASN A 192 -33.22 21.81 -16.17
C ASN A 192 -32.43 23.05 -15.72
N GLY A 193 -32.90 24.22 -16.09
CA GLY A 193 -32.37 25.48 -15.64
C GLY A 193 -31.95 26.42 -16.76
N ARG A 194 -31.19 27.44 -16.42
CA ARG A 194 -30.66 28.39 -17.39
C ARG A 194 -29.46 27.79 -18.11
N PHE A 195 -29.45 27.94 -19.42
CA PHE A 195 -28.27 27.60 -20.22
C PHE A 195 -27.46 28.85 -20.56
N GLN A 196 -26.25 28.64 -21.06
CA GLN A 196 -25.35 29.68 -21.55
C GLN A 196 -25.09 29.46 -23.03
N ILE A 197 -24.91 30.55 -23.77
CA ILE A 197 -24.30 30.54 -25.10
C ILE A 197 -22.91 31.16 -25.01
N SER A 198 -21.93 30.63 -25.74
CA SER A 198 -20.55 31.09 -25.70
C SER A 198 -19.99 31.30 -27.09
N ASP A 199 -19.22 32.36 -27.28
CA ASP A 199 -18.38 32.61 -28.47
C ASP A 199 -16.95 32.08 -28.31
N GLY A 200 -16.65 31.44 -27.19
CA GLY A 200 -15.33 30.94 -26.80
C GLY A 200 -14.65 31.81 -25.75
N ASP A 201 -14.86 33.12 -25.77
CA ASP A 201 -14.26 34.07 -24.82
C ASP A 201 -15.26 34.60 -23.80
N ASN A 202 -16.53 34.75 -24.21
CA ASN A 202 -17.62 35.31 -23.39
C ASN A 202 -18.79 34.34 -23.26
N TYR A 203 -19.58 34.55 -22.20
CA TYR A 203 -20.78 33.76 -21.91
C TYR A 203 -21.96 34.66 -21.68
N MET A 204 -23.11 34.28 -22.27
CA MET A 204 -24.39 34.93 -22.01
C MET A 204 -25.44 33.91 -21.53
N TYR A 205 -26.09 34.19 -20.42
CA TYR A 205 -27.14 33.33 -19.88
C TYR A 205 -28.48 33.55 -20.57
N SER A 206 -29.27 32.48 -20.72
CA SER A 206 -30.66 32.56 -21.13
C SER A 206 -31.47 33.40 -20.13
N GLU A 207 -32.46 34.16 -20.63
CA GLU A 207 -33.38 34.98 -19.78
C GLU A 207 -34.49 34.15 -19.14
N GLY A 208 -34.43 32.85 -19.17
CA GLY A 208 -35.37 31.94 -18.54
C GLY A 208 -34.75 30.56 -18.42
N GLU A 209 -35.50 29.69 -17.80
CA GLU A 209 -35.10 28.30 -17.59
C GLU A 209 -35.81 27.39 -18.58
N ILE A 210 -35.10 26.35 -19.02
CA ILE A 210 -35.74 25.24 -19.73
C ILE A 210 -36.11 24.14 -18.73
N THR A 211 -37.18 23.43 -19.03
CA THR A 211 -37.60 22.23 -18.34
C THR A 211 -37.50 21.05 -19.30
N ILE A 212 -36.67 20.07 -18.94
CA ILE A 212 -36.47 18.86 -19.72
C ILE A 212 -37.13 17.71 -18.97
N ASN A 213 -38.19 17.14 -19.56
CA ASN A 213 -38.84 15.97 -18.99
C ASN A 213 -37.89 14.78 -19.05
N GLY A 214 -37.51 14.30 -17.88
CA GLY A 214 -36.63 13.15 -17.71
C GLY A 214 -37.37 11.82 -17.63
N PRO A 215 -36.64 10.75 -17.30
CA PRO A 215 -37.26 9.44 -17.06
C PRO A 215 -38.19 9.49 -15.84
N GLU A 216 -39.31 8.80 -15.94
CA GLU A 216 -40.23 8.55 -14.84
C GLU A 216 -40.41 7.05 -14.63
N ILE A 217 -40.38 6.62 -13.37
CA ILE A 217 -40.59 5.22 -13.01
C ILE A 217 -42.07 5.07 -12.60
N ASP A 218 -42.70 4.03 -13.13
CA ASP A 218 -44.09 3.71 -12.81
C ASP A 218 -44.20 3.28 -11.33
N PRO A 219 -44.94 4.02 -10.48
CA PRO A 219 -45.03 3.69 -9.06
C PRO A 219 -45.65 2.32 -8.77
N GLU A 220 -46.51 1.81 -9.67
CA GLU A 220 -47.13 0.48 -9.53
C GLU A 220 -46.17 -0.67 -9.87
N ASN A 221 -45.06 -0.37 -10.55
CA ASN A 221 -44.00 -1.31 -10.94
C ASN A 221 -42.66 -0.99 -10.28
N ALA A 222 -42.62 -0.12 -9.27
CA ALA A 222 -41.54 -0.09 -8.32
C ALA A 222 -41.34 -1.49 -7.74
N ILE A 223 -40.10 -1.92 -7.53
CA ILE A 223 -39.73 -3.29 -7.16
C ILE A 223 -40.81 -3.97 -6.30
N ALA A 224 -41.51 -4.94 -6.88
CA ALA A 224 -42.67 -5.59 -6.26
C ALA A 224 -42.28 -6.55 -5.14
N LYS A 225 -41.03 -7.03 -5.14
CA LYS A 225 -40.47 -7.89 -4.12
C LYS A 225 -39.48 -7.13 -3.26
N THR A 226 -39.71 -7.13 -1.96
CA THR A 226 -38.73 -6.60 -1.02
C THR A 226 -37.53 -7.54 -0.83
N LEU A 227 -37.71 -8.86 -0.96
CA LEU A 227 -36.70 -9.88 -0.77
C LEU A 227 -36.31 -10.50 -2.12
N ILE A 228 -35.09 -10.23 -2.57
CA ILE A 228 -34.59 -10.61 -3.90
C ILE A 228 -33.30 -11.44 -3.75
N LYS A 229 -33.21 -12.52 -4.51
CA LYS A 229 -32.01 -13.37 -4.57
C LYS A 229 -31.02 -12.79 -5.57
N ALA A 230 -29.72 -12.82 -5.23
CA ALA A 230 -28.67 -12.49 -6.18
C ALA A 230 -28.75 -13.37 -7.43
N GLY A 231 -28.62 -12.76 -8.61
CA GLY A 231 -28.81 -13.42 -9.91
C GLY A 231 -30.25 -13.46 -10.40
N GLU A 232 -31.25 -13.03 -9.61
CA GLU A 232 -32.61 -12.83 -10.14
C GLU A 232 -32.66 -11.66 -11.10
N ILE A 233 -33.52 -11.79 -12.14
CA ILE A 233 -33.77 -10.72 -13.11
C ILE A 233 -34.96 -9.93 -12.64
N GLU A 234 -34.73 -8.61 -12.44
CA GLU A 234 -35.76 -7.66 -12.10
C GLU A 234 -36.12 -6.79 -13.30
N THR A 235 -37.37 -6.33 -13.31
CA THR A 235 -37.91 -5.49 -14.39
C THR A 235 -38.40 -4.18 -13.82
N LEU A 236 -37.90 -3.08 -14.38
CA LEU A 236 -38.31 -1.71 -14.08
C LEU A 236 -39.12 -1.18 -15.27
N LYS A 237 -40.29 -0.64 -15.02
CA LYS A 237 -41.17 -0.01 -16.04
C LYS A 237 -41.35 1.46 -15.81
N GLY A 238 -41.58 2.20 -16.89
CA GLY A 238 -41.73 3.65 -16.83
C GLY A 238 -41.79 4.30 -18.20
N THR A 239 -41.35 5.56 -18.26
CA THR A 239 -41.22 6.33 -19.49
C THR A 239 -39.81 6.89 -19.61
N ALA A 240 -39.31 7.06 -20.84
CA ALA A 240 -37.97 7.55 -21.15
C ALA A 240 -36.83 6.81 -20.42
N LEU A 241 -37.01 5.51 -20.16
CA LEU A 241 -36.04 4.71 -19.43
C LEU A 241 -34.75 4.42 -20.23
N ASP A 242 -34.74 4.66 -21.53
CA ASP A 242 -33.56 4.69 -22.38
C ASP A 242 -32.55 5.82 -22.02
N LEU A 243 -33.00 6.79 -21.22
CA LEU A 243 -32.16 7.83 -20.64
C LEU A 243 -31.52 7.43 -19.30
N ILE A 244 -31.81 6.26 -18.74
CA ILE A 244 -31.14 5.78 -17.53
C ILE A 244 -29.73 5.32 -17.88
N ALA A 245 -28.76 5.85 -17.17
CA ALA A 245 -27.33 5.51 -17.31
C ALA A 245 -26.92 4.35 -16.42
N SER A 246 -27.49 4.27 -15.20
CA SER A 246 -27.20 3.19 -14.26
C SER A 246 -28.32 2.99 -13.24
N ILE A 247 -28.31 1.82 -12.62
CA ILE A 247 -29.10 1.51 -11.42
C ILE A 247 -28.12 1.38 -10.26
N GLU A 248 -28.30 2.22 -9.25
CA GLU A 248 -27.53 2.17 -8.02
C GLU A 248 -28.27 1.37 -6.96
N LEU A 249 -27.56 0.41 -6.41
CA LEU A 249 -27.94 -0.43 -5.29
C LEU A 249 -26.95 -0.17 -4.15
N ASN A 250 -27.35 -0.41 -2.93
CA ASN A 250 -26.38 -0.42 -1.86
C ASN A 250 -25.38 -1.56 -2.09
N GLY A 251 -24.07 -1.24 -2.19
CA GLY A 251 -23.01 -2.20 -2.46
C GLY A 251 -22.77 -2.58 -3.92
N ALA A 252 -23.57 -2.07 -4.88
CA ALA A 252 -23.39 -2.35 -6.30
C ALA A 252 -23.97 -1.26 -7.20
N THR A 253 -23.41 -1.12 -8.40
CA THR A 253 -23.95 -0.28 -9.47
C THR A 253 -24.02 -1.11 -10.74
N ILE A 254 -25.13 -1.03 -11.44
CA ILE A 254 -25.34 -1.71 -12.74
C ILE A 254 -25.38 -0.61 -13.80
N GLU A 255 -24.39 -0.57 -14.66
CA GLU A 255 -24.32 0.37 -15.76
C GLU A 255 -25.26 -0.04 -16.90
N ALA A 256 -25.71 0.90 -17.72
CA ALA A 256 -26.63 0.65 -18.84
C ALA A 256 -26.12 -0.45 -19.80
N LYS A 257 -24.80 -0.55 -20.01
CA LYS A 257 -24.17 -1.59 -20.84
C LYS A 257 -24.35 -3.01 -20.28
N ASP A 258 -24.60 -3.12 -18.96
CA ASP A 258 -24.73 -4.39 -18.22
C ASP A 258 -26.22 -4.77 -17.99
N PHE A 259 -27.17 -3.93 -18.46
CA PHE A 259 -28.59 -4.29 -18.46
C PHE A 259 -28.84 -5.48 -19.38
N LYS A 260 -29.77 -6.35 -19.01
CA LYS A 260 -30.20 -7.45 -19.89
C LYS A 260 -30.99 -6.92 -21.09
N SER A 261 -31.79 -5.87 -20.87
CA SER A 261 -32.44 -5.08 -21.92
C SER A 261 -32.75 -3.68 -21.43
N GLN A 262 -32.78 -2.72 -22.33
CA GLN A 262 -33.18 -1.34 -22.08
C GLN A 262 -34.00 -0.82 -23.28
N SER A 263 -35.14 -0.22 -22.98
CA SER A 263 -35.99 0.50 -23.93
C SER A 263 -36.53 1.78 -23.27
N ALA A 264 -37.29 2.59 -24.00
CA ALA A 264 -37.92 3.74 -23.43
C ALA A 264 -38.98 3.41 -22.35
N THR A 265 -39.50 2.18 -22.29
CA THR A 265 -40.57 1.80 -21.37
C THR A 265 -40.21 0.72 -20.38
N GLU A 266 -39.05 0.05 -20.55
CA GLU A 266 -38.68 -1.07 -19.72
C GLU A 266 -37.15 -1.24 -19.66
N ILE A 267 -36.65 -1.53 -18.45
CA ILE A 267 -35.28 -2.00 -18.19
C ILE A 267 -35.35 -3.34 -17.49
N THR A 268 -34.58 -4.33 -17.95
CA THR A 268 -34.36 -5.57 -17.19
C THR A 268 -32.91 -5.66 -16.77
N PHE A 269 -32.67 -6.04 -15.52
CA PHE A 269 -31.35 -6.17 -14.95
C PHE A 269 -31.27 -7.36 -13.99
N GLU A 270 -30.09 -7.89 -13.83
CA GLU A 270 -29.81 -8.95 -12.88
C GLU A 270 -29.29 -8.37 -11.57
N LEU A 271 -29.81 -8.83 -10.41
CA LEU A 271 -29.35 -8.36 -9.11
C LEU A 271 -27.90 -8.84 -8.87
N PRO A 272 -26.94 -7.92 -8.75
CA PRO A 272 -25.55 -8.31 -8.50
C PRO A 272 -25.35 -9.02 -7.17
N ALA A 273 -24.44 -9.98 -7.14
CA ALA A 273 -24.11 -10.73 -5.92
C ALA A 273 -23.58 -9.83 -4.77
N THR A 274 -23.05 -8.68 -5.09
CA THR A 274 -22.52 -7.70 -4.12
C THR A 274 -23.56 -6.73 -3.57
N ALA A 275 -24.77 -6.71 -4.15
CA ALA A 275 -25.85 -5.86 -3.67
C ALA A 275 -26.23 -6.20 -2.23
N THR A 276 -26.45 -5.16 -1.42
CA THR A 276 -26.87 -5.28 -0.01
C THR A 276 -28.24 -4.65 0.18
N ASP A 277 -28.83 -4.83 1.34
CA ASP A 277 -30.11 -4.23 1.68
C ASP A 277 -30.03 -2.72 1.60
N GLY A 278 -31.04 -2.10 1.06
CA GLY A 278 -31.08 -0.65 0.96
C GLY A 278 -32.00 -0.08 -0.10
N GLU A 279 -31.88 1.19 -0.30
CA GLU A 279 -32.60 1.95 -1.32
C GLU A 279 -32.04 1.65 -2.71
N VAL A 280 -32.93 1.63 -3.71
CA VAL A 280 -32.58 1.44 -5.11
C VAL A 280 -32.89 2.71 -5.87
N LYS A 281 -31.95 3.17 -6.70
CA LYS A 281 -32.06 4.39 -7.48
C LYS A 281 -31.70 4.14 -8.93
N ALA A 282 -32.45 4.77 -9.81
CA ALA A 282 -32.06 4.90 -11.20
C ALA A 282 -31.37 6.26 -11.40
N ILE A 283 -30.23 6.27 -12.04
CA ILE A 283 -29.46 7.48 -12.35
C ILE A 283 -29.62 7.75 -13.85
N ALA A 284 -30.20 8.87 -14.18
CA ALA A 284 -30.32 9.30 -15.57
C ALA A 284 -28.97 9.80 -16.11
N LYS A 285 -28.82 9.86 -17.43
CA LYS A 285 -27.62 10.35 -18.14
C LYS A 285 -27.23 11.77 -17.73
N ASN A 286 -28.21 12.57 -17.37
CA ASN A 286 -28.01 13.93 -16.83
C ASN A 286 -27.66 13.98 -15.34
N GLY A 287 -27.44 12.83 -14.68
CA GLY A 287 -27.10 12.72 -13.26
C GLY A 287 -28.31 12.81 -12.31
N THR A 288 -29.53 12.94 -12.79
CA THR A 288 -30.73 12.96 -11.94
C THR A 288 -30.92 11.57 -11.31
N SER A 289 -31.12 11.55 -9.99
CA SER A 289 -31.35 10.33 -9.22
C SER A 289 -32.84 10.15 -8.91
N ILE A 290 -33.38 9.00 -9.26
CA ILE A 290 -34.80 8.65 -9.06
C ILE A 290 -34.86 7.43 -8.15
N SER A 291 -35.33 7.60 -6.91
CA SER A 291 -35.54 6.45 -6.01
C SER A 291 -36.82 5.71 -6.38
N PHE A 292 -36.75 4.38 -6.42
CA PHE A 292 -37.89 3.56 -6.81
C PHE A 292 -38.18 2.36 -5.90
N GLY A 293 -37.60 2.35 -4.70
CA GLY A 293 -37.92 1.36 -3.67
C GLY A 293 -36.74 0.98 -2.77
N LYS A 294 -36.94 -0.09 -2.04
CA LYS A 294 -35.93 -0.72 -1.16
C LYS A 294 -35.94 -2.21 -1.36
N ILE A 295 -34.78 -2.80 -1.30
CA ILE A 295 -34.61 -4.26 -1.36
C ILE A 295 -34.00 -4.81 -0.10
N GLU A 296 -34.30 -6.06 0.18
CA GLU A 296 -33.60 -6.95 1.09
C GLU A 296 -33.06 -8.13 0.29
N THR A 297 -31.81 -8.49 0.53
CA THR A 297 -31.18 -9.58 -0.20
C THR A 297 -31.36 -10.91 0.52
N VAL A 298 -31.72 -11.96 -0.23
CA VAL A 298 -31.87 -13.33 0.29
C VAL A 298 -30.57 -13.80 0.92
N VAL A 299 -30.69 -14.49 2.04
CA VAL A 299 -29.61 -15.23 2.69
C VAL A 299 -29.98 -16.69 2.85
N PRO A 300 -29.01 -17.61 2.88
CA PRO A 300 -29.25 -19.02 3.11
C PRO A 300 -30.00 -19.30 4.42
N THR A 301 -30.92 -20.23 4.39
CA THR A 301 -31.77 -20.61 5.54
C THR A 301 -31.81 -22.12 5.73
N ASN A 302 -32.36 -22.58 6.87
CA ASN A 302 -32.49 -24.01 7.25
C ASN A 302 -31.16 -24.75 7.24
N LEU A 303 -30.12 -24.16 7.75
CA LEU A 303 -28.76 -24.70 7.71
C LEU A 303 -28.59 -25.88 8.67
N VAL A 304 -28.06 -26.98 8.16
CA VAL A 304 -27.76 -28.20 8.93
C VAL A 304 -26.37 -28.72 8.53
N ALA A 305 -25.48 -28.85 9.50
CA ALA A 305 -24.14 -29.43 9.31
C ALA A 305 -24.16 -30.94 9.60
N THR A 306 -23.69 -31.77 8.66
CA THR A 306 -23.71 -33.22 8.77
C THR A 306 -22.42 -33.84 8.20
N PRO A 307 -21.79 -34.81 8.90
CA PRO A 307 -22.10 -35.29 10.24
C PRO A 307 -21.75 -34.30 11.35
N SER A 308 -22.43 -34.37 12.48
CA SER A 308 -22.09 -33.64 13.69
C SER A 308 -22.41 -34.54 14.91
N PRO A 309 -21.42 -34.99 15.70
CA PRO A 309 -20.03 -34.61 15.67
C PRO A 309 -19.25 -35.13 14.46
N ILE A 310 -18.23 -34.33 14.05
CA ILE A 310 -17.31 -34.65 12.93
C ILE A 310 -15.86 -34.60 13.40
N LYS A 311 -15.01 -35.35 12.71
CA LYS A 311 -13.56 -35.33 12.99
C LYS A 311 -12.87 -34.24 12.19
N ASN A 312 -11.87 -33.53 12.78
CA ASN A 312 -10.98 -32.65 12.02
C ASN A 312 -10.33 -33.43 10.86
N GLY A 313 -10.18 -32.80 9.72
CA GLY A 313 -9.70 -33.42 8.47
C GLY A 313 -10.75 -34.19 7.69
N ALA A 314 -11.98 -34.38 8.19
CA ALA A 314 -13.07 -35.09 7.48
C ALA A 314 -13.93 -34.10 6.66
N GLU A 315 -14.63 -34.67 5.66
CA GLU A 315 -15.57 -33.91 4.82
C GLU A 315 -16.87 -33.62 5.57
N LEU A 316 -17.25 -32.33 5.63
CA LEU A 316 -18.48 -31.81 6.20
C LEU A 316 -19.42 -31.35 5.06
N THR A 317 -20.67 -31.73 5.12
CA THR A 317 -21.73 -31.20 4.26
C THR A 317 -22.64 -30.29 5.11
N ILE A 318 -22.86 -29.08 4.61
CA ILE A 318 -23.87 -28.17 5.16
C ILE A 318 -24.97 -28.02 4.15
N THR A 319 -26.17 -28.50 4.51
CA THR A 319 -27.39 -28.39 3.73
C THR A 319 -28.22 -27.19 4.12
N GLY A 320 -28.99 -26.66 3.18
CA GLY A 320 -29.87 -25.51 3.40
C GLY A 320 -30.61 -25.10 2.15
N LYS A 321 -31.31 -24.00 2.20
CA LYS A 321 -31.91 -23.35 1.04
C LYS A 321 -31.05 -22.18 0.59
N ASP A 322 -30.94 -21.94 -0.71
CA ASP A 322 -30.17 -20.86 -1.34
C ASP A 322 -28.67 -20.91 -1.02
N MET A 323 -28.11 -22.11 -0.93
CA MET A 323 -26.72 -22.37 -0.60
C MET A 323 -25.73 -21.92 -1.68
N ASP A 324 -26.19 -21.78 -2.92
CA ASP A 324 -25.44 -21.25 -4.07
C ASP A 324 -24.97 -19.80 -3.89
N LEU A 325 -25.52 -19.08 -2.92
CA LEU A 325 -25.09 -17.73 -2.53
C LEU A 325 -23.82 -17.72 -1.69
N ILE A 326 -23.36 -18.85 -1.19
CA ILE A 326 -22.18 -18.94 -0.31
C ILE A 326 -20.91 -18.79 -1.15
N THR A 327 -20.05 -17.86 -0.75
CA THR A 327 -18.75 -17.60 -1.39
C THR A 327 -17.56 -17.90 -0.48
N GLY A 328 -17.80 -18.03 0.83
CA GLY A 328 -16.74 -18.30 1.79
C GLY A 328 -17.24 -19.05 3.02
N ILE A 329 -16.31 -19.70 3.68
CA ILE A 329 -16.54 -20.43 4.92
C ILE A 329 -15.41 -20.16 5.90
N ALA A 330 -15.76 -20.00 7.19
CA ALA A 330 -14.80 -19.86 8.27
C ALA A 330 -15.21 -20.73 9.45
N PHE A 331 -14.29 -21.56 9.91
CA PHE A 331 -14.43 -22.35 11.12
C PHE A 331 -13.87 -21.61 12.34
N PRO A 332 -14.41 -21.84 13.55
CA PRO A 332 -13.84 -21.28 14.77
C PRO A 332 -12.37 -21.66 14.90
N ASN A 333 -11.54 -20.67 15.18
CA ASN A 333 -10.08 -20.78 15.40
C ASN A 333 -9.26 -21.39 14.24
N ALA A 334 -9.85 -21.62 13.08
CA ALA A 334 -9.10 -22.14 11.93
C ALA A 334 -8.40 -21.00 11.16
N ALA A 335 -7.12 -21.20 10.85
CA ALA A 335 -6.32 -20.23 10.09
C ALA A 335 -6.77 -20.16 8.61
N LYS A 336 -7.27 -21.26 8.05
CA LYS A 336 -7.69 -21.35 6.66
C LYS A 336 -8.87 -22.31 6.52
N SER A 337 -9.86 -21.89 5.75
CA SER A 337 -11.04 -22.70 5.42
C SER A 337 -11.40 -22.49 3.95
N GLU A 338 -11.74 -23.56 3.25
CA GLU A 338 -12.08 -23.53 1.83
C GLU A 338 -13.35 -24.34 1.55
N LEU A 339 -14.13 -23.86 0.60
CA LEU A 339 -15.27 -24.61 0.06
C LEU A 339 -14.76 -25.59 -0.99
N SER A 340 -15.14 -26.87 -0.87
CA SER A 340 -14.81 -27.89 -1.86
C SER A 340 -15.83 -27.91 -2.98
N LYS A 341 -17.12 -27.70 -2.68
CA LYS A 341 -18.21 -27.64 -3.64
C LYS A 341 -19.35 -26.77 -3.13
N VAL A 342 -20.00 -26.06 -4.04
CA VAL A 342 -21.19 -25.23 -3.78
C VAL A 342 -22.30 -25.66 -4.75
N GLU A 343 -23.45 -26.00 -4.20
CA GLU A 343 -24.69 -26.37 -4.93
C GLU A 343 -25.86 -25.55 -4.34
N ALA A 344 -27.01 -25.57 -4.99
CA ALA A 344 -28.16 -24.76 -4.56
C ALA A 344 -28.75 -25.19 -3.19
N ASP A 345 -28.56 -26.44 -2.80
CA ASP A 345 -29.09 -27.00 -1.55
C ASP A 345 -28.03 -27.43 -0.55
N LYS A 346 -26.73 -27.32 -0.91
CA LYS A 346 -25.63 -27.73 -0.02
C LYS A 346 -24.30 -27.14 -0.42
N VAL A 347 -23.41 -27.06 0.57
CA VAL A 347 -21.97 -26.85 0.38
C VAL A 347 -21.20 -27.96 1.07
N THR A 348 -20.05 -28.34 0.50
CA THR A 348 -19.12 -29.29 1.11
C THR A 348 -17.77 -28.66 1.37
N THR A 349 -17.10 -29.08 2.43
CA THR A 349 -15.79 -28.58 2.84
C THR A 349 -15.05 -29.65 3.64
N ILE A 350 -13.75 -29.49 3.78
CA ILE A 350 -12.95 -30.28 4.74
C ILE A 350 -12.82 -29.47 6.02
N VAL A 351 -13.14 -30.08 7.16
CA VAL A 351 -12.95 -29.44 8.47
C VAL A 351 -11.46 -29.26 8.72
N PRO A 352 -10.95 -28.03 8.90
CA PRO A 352 -9.53 -27.79 9.16
C PRO A 352 -9.02 -28.54 10.40
N GLU A 353 -7.73 -28.90 10.39
CA GLU A 353 -7.08 -29.59 11.51
C GLU A 353 -7.09 -28.76 12.81
N ASP A 354 -7.01 -27.43 12.66
CA ASP A 354 -7.00 -26.46 13.75
C ASP A 354 -8.39 -25.91 14.14
N ALA A 355 -9.46 -26.33 13.46
CA ALA A 355 -10.81 -25.89 13.75
C ALA A 355 -11.30 -26.37 15.13
N GLN A 356 -11.97 -25.47 15.85
CA GLN A 356 -12.61 -25.75 17.14
C GLN A 356 -14.13 -25.84 17.02
N GLU A 357 -14.80 -26.39 18.02
CA GLU A 357 -16.28 -26.44 18.11
C GLU A 357 -16.88 -25.03 18.15
N GLY A 358 -18.06 -24.86 17.58
CA GLY A 358 -18.80 -23.60 17.63
C GLY A 358 -19.66 -23.39 16.40
N ASN A 359 -19.78 -22.14 16.00
CA ASN A 359 -20.53 -21.76 14.82
C ASN A 359 -19.59 -21.54 13.63
N ILE A 360 -19.80 -22.32 12.57
CA ILE A 360 -19.22 -22.06 11.26
C ILE A 360 -19.87 -20.80 10.70
N THR A 361 -19.08 -19.88 10.20
CA THR A 361 -19.55 -18.67 9.50
C THR A 361 -19.49 -18.89 8.00
N LEU A 362 -20.62 -18.77 7.33
CA LEU A 362 -20.75 -18.80 5.87
C LEU A 362 -20.90 -17.36 5.38
N SER A 363 -20.08 -16.95 4.43
CA SER A 363 -20.06 -15.59 3.89
C SER A 363 -20.66 -15.54 2.49
N LEU A 364 -21.37 -14.46 2.18
CA LEU A 364 -21.92 -14.15 0.88
C LEU A 364 -21.08 -13.07 0.20
N ALA A 365 -21.24 -12.92 -1.13
CA ALA A 365 -20.54 -11.93 -1.91
C ALA A 365 -20.85 -10.47 -1.49
N ASN A 366 -22.01 -10.24 -0.92
CA ASN A 366 -22.44 -8.92 -0.41
C ASN A 366 -21.98 -8.63 1.04
N GLY A 367 -21.12 -9.47 1.61
CA GLY A 367 -20.60 -9.31 2.97
C GLY A 367 -21.55 -9.78 4.08
N LYS A 368 -22.77 -10.19 3.78
CA LYS A 368 -23.65 -10.83 4.77
C LYS A 368 -23.08 -12.18 5.18
N THR A 369 -23.41 -12.61 6.39
CA THR A 369 -23.00 -13.90 6.94
C THR A 369 -24.17 -14.62 7.58
N VAL A 370 -24.14 -15.95 7.51
CA VAL A 370 -25.03 -16.83 8.26
C VAL A 370 -24.20 -17.84 9.01
N THR A 371 -24.72 -18.39 10.09
CA THR A 371 -23.98 -19.33 10.93
C THR A 371 -24.69 -20.64 11.11
N VAL A 372 -23.92 -21.73 11.23
CA VAL A 372 -24.42 -23.05 11.55
C VAL A 372 -23.52 -23.70 12.60
N ALA A 373 -24.14 -24.27 13.63
CA ALA A 373 -23.41 -24.94 14.69
C ALA A 373 -22.96 -26.34 14.26
N TYR A 374 -21.79 -26.74 14.72
CA TYR A 374 -21.29 -28.10 14.59
C TYR A 374 -20.50 -28.51 15.84
N THR A 375 -20.28 -29.79 16.01
CA THR A 375 -19.49 -30.35 17.11
C THR A 375 -18.39 -31.25 16.57
N LEU A 376 -17.33 -31.39 17.34
CA LEU A 376 -16.15 -32.19 16.98
C LEU A 376 -16.11 -33.50 17.76
N VAL A 377 -15.60 -34.53 17.10
CA VAL A 377 -15.21 -35.76 17.78
C VAL A 377 -14.01 -35.48 18.68
N LYS A 378 -14.07 -35.93 19.93
CA LYS A 378 -13.00 -35.81 20.92
C LYS A 378 -12.32 -37.16 21.16
N PRO A 379 -11.00 -37.16 21.43
CA PRO A 379 -10.33 -38.38 21.86
C PRO A 379 -10.88 -38.85 23.21
N THR A 380 -10.92 -40.17 23.39
CA THR A 380 -11.22 -40.79 24.66
C THR A 380 -10.07 -41.69 25.08
N VAL A 381 -9.79 -41.79 26.36
CA VAL A 381 -8.84 -42.73 26.91
C VAL A 381 -9.62 -43.83 27.67
N THR A 382 -9.38 -45.08 27.31
CA THR A 382 -10.02 -46.24 27.92
C THR A 382 -9.13 -46.89 28.96
N ALA A 383 -7.82 -46.87 28.78
CA ALA A 383 -6.85 -47.42 29.74
C ALA A 383 -5.44 -46.94 29.47
N CYS A 384 -4.59 -46.91 30.49
CA CYS A 384 -3.13 -46.89 30.38
C CYS A 384 -2.56 -48.25 30.81
N ASN A 385 -1.56 -48.75 30.11
CA ASN A 385 -0.97 -50.04 30.42
C ASN A 385 0.58 -49.99 30.43
N PRO A 386 1.23 -50.07 31.55
CA PRO A 386 0.69 -50.11 32.93
C PRO A 386 -0.03 -48.79 33.32
N ALA A 387 -1.01 -48.88 34.23
CA ALA A 387 -1.73 -47.74 34.78
C ALA A 387 -1.01 -47.06 35.97
N ALA A 388 -0.01 -47.71 36.51
CA ALA A 388 0.84 -47.19 37.57
C ALA A 388 2.31 -47.45 37.18
N ILE A 389 3.13 -46.41 37.14
CA ILE A 389 4.53 -46.45 36.69
C ILE A 389 5.41 -45.52 37.49
N THR A 390 6.71 -45.71 37.40
CA THR A 390 7.71 -44.74 37.85
C THR A 390 8.05 -43.79 36.68
N ALA A 391 8.27 -42.51 36.95
CA ALA A 391 8.71 -41.55 35.96
C ALA A 391 10.01 -42.07 35.29
N GLY A 392 10.07 -42.03 33.97
CA GLY A 392 11.11 -42.65 33.11
C GLY A 392 10.69 -43.98 32.50
N GLU A 393 9.61 -44.64 32.99
CA GLU A 393 9.10 -45.88 32.43
C GLU A 393 8.14 -45.64 31.25
N LYS A 394 7.86 -46.71 30.50
CA LYS A 394 6.95 -46.71 29.34
C LYS A 394 5.55 -47.08 29.74
N THR A 395 4.55 -46.40 29.18
CA THR A 395 3.13 -46.77 29.21
C THR A 395 2.52 -46.69 27.81
N ILE A 396 1.43 -47.40 27.63
CA ILE A 396 0.60 -47.31 26.41
C ILE A 396 -0.76 -46.73 26.80
N ILE A 397 -1.06 -45.55 26.29
CA ILE A 397 -2.38 -44.93 26.37
C ILE A 397 -3.26 -45.54 25.30
N LYS A 398 -4.35 -46.19 25.66
CA LYS A 398 -5.33 -46.79 24.74
C LYS A 398 -6.60 -45.98 24.73
N GLY A 399 -7.25 -45.85 23.58
CA GLY A 399 -8.44 -45.04 23.45
C GLY A 399 -9.03 -45.02 22.06
N THR A 400 -9.76 -43.96 21.74
CA THR A 400 -10.29 -43.70 20.39
C THR A 400 -9.91 -42.27 19.96
N ASN A 401 -9.78 -42.06 18.67
CA ASN A 401 -9.44 -40.76 18.06
C ASN A 401 -8.15 -40.12 18.63
N LEU A 402 -7.21 -40.96 19.11
CA LEU A 402 -5.96 -40.46 19.67
C LEU A 402 -5.05 -39.82 18.60
N ASP A 403 -5.26 -40.08 17.33
CA ASP A 403 -4.58 -39.44 16.19
C ASP A 403 -4.86 -37.92 16.08
N LEU A 404 -5.86 -37.39 16.82
CA LEU A 404 -6.11 -35.96 16.98
C LEU A 404 -5.14 -35.30 17.97
N VAL A 405 -4.41 -36.08 18.77
CA VAL A 405 -3.51 -35.59 19.81
C VAL A 405 -2.21 -35.07 19.16
N GLN A 406 -1.83 -33.86 19.48
CA GLN A 406 -0.57 -33.23 19.09
C GLN A 406 0.51 -33.42 20.16
N SER A 407 0.14 -33.28 21.43
CA SER A 407 1.03 -33.49 22.55
C SER A 407 0.29 -34.02 23.79
N VAL A 408 1.03 -34.57 24.72
CA VAL A 408 0.55 -35.00 26.05
C VAL A 408 1.28 -34.20 27.09
N THR A 409 0.53 -33.52 27.95
CA THR A 409 1.09 -32.82 29.12
C THR A 409 0.87 -33.70 30.37
N PHE A 410 1.98 -34.16 30.94
CA PHE A 410 2.01 -34.94 32.17
C PHE A 410 2.02 -34.04 33.41
N PRO A 411 1.72 -34.60 34.63
CA PRO A 411 1.81 -33.85 35.87
C PRO A 411 3.17 -33.19 36.07
N GLY A 412 3.16 -31.93 36.49
CA GLY A 412 4.34 -31.05 36.56
C GLY A 412 4.52 -30.20 35.30
N ASP A 413 3.47 -30.11 34.45
CA ASP A 413 3.43 -29.34 33.21
C ASP A 413 4.51 -29.73 32.17
N VAL A 414 4.88 -31.02 32.17
CA VAL A 414 5.87 -31.56 31.23
C VAL A 414 5.14 -32.05 29.99
N GLU A 415 5.36 -31.33 28.87
CA GLU A 415 4.75 -31.63 27.58
C GLU A 415 5.67 -32.48 26.71
N MET A 416 5.07 -33.45 26.00
CA MET A 416 5.72 -34.26 24.97
C MET A 416 4.94 -34.17 23.67
N THR A 417 5.61 -33.95 22.54
CA THR A 417 4.98 -33.84 21.22
C THR A 417 4.78 -35.20 20.53
N VAL A 418 3.93 -35.25 19.50
CA VAL A 418 3.65 -36.48 18.73
C VAL A 418 4.89 -37.11 18.11
N ASN A 419 5.90 -36.32 17.77
CA ASN A 419 7.15 -36.84 17.17
C ASN A 419 7.96 -37.70 18.18
N GLU A 420 7.66 -37.58 19.47
CA GLU A 420 8.29 -38.32 20.55
C GLU A 420 7.52 -39.62 20.89
N PHE A 421 6.40 -39.91 20.19
CA PHE A 421 5.55 -41.07 20.45
C PHE A 421 5.84 -42.20 19.46
N PRO A 422 6.58 -43.24 19.85
CA PRO A 422 6.72 -44.40 19.00
C PRO A 422 5.40 -45.15 18.85
N GLY A 423 4.85 -45.24 17.63
CA GLY A 423 3.61 -45.97 17.35
C GLY A 423 2.32 -45.22 17.72
N HIS A 424 2.27 -43.90 17.45
CA HIS A 424 1.05 -43.09 17.58
C HIS A 424 0.03 -43.46 16.50
N THR A 425 -1.17 -43.83 16.92
CA THR A 425 -2.30 -44.23 16.06
C THR A 425 -3.62 -43.66 16.59
N ALA A 426 -4.73 -43.87 15.88
CA ALA A 426 -6.05 -43.49 16.35
C ALA A 426 -6.49 -44.19 17.65
N THR A 427 -5.86 -45.33 18.00
CA THR A 427 -6.26 -46.15 19.17
C THR A 427 -5.17 -46.27 20.24
N MET A 428 -3.97 -45.75 19.98
CA MET A 428 -2.84 -45.96 20.87
C MET A 428 -1.81 -44.84 20.78
N ILE A 429 -1.28 -44.44 21.95
CA ILE A 429 -0.07 -43.64 22.09
C ILE A 429 0.88 -44.40 23.01
N ALA A 430 2.03 -44.81 22.48
CA ALA A 430 3.09 -45.40 23.31
C ALA A 430 4.05 -44.26 23.70
N VAL A 431 4.29 -44.09 25.01
CA VAL A 431 5.11 -42.97 25.52
C VAL A 431 5.99 -43.41 26.67
N THR A 432 7.23 -42.90 26.69
CA THR A 432 8.07 -42.93 27.89
C THR A 432 7.79 -41.69 28.71
N VAL A 433 7.25 -41.86 29.91
CA VAL A 433 6.90 -40.72 30.77
C VAL A 433 8.16 -40.01 31.23
N PRO A 434 8.26 -38.68 31.07
CA PRO A 434 9.44 -37.92 31.47
C PRO A 434 9.78 -38.11 32.95
N THR A 435 11.07 -38.19 33.26
CA THR A 435 11.58 -38.42 34.65
C THR A 435 11.18 -37.26 35.61
N ALA A 436 10.82 -36.13 35.02
CA ALA A 436 10.39 -34.94 35.77
C ALA A 436 8.97 -35.02 36.29
N CYS A 437 8.17 -36.03 35.93
CA CYS A 437 6.76 -36.13 36.24
C CYS A 437 6.49 -36.87 37.58
N ALA A 438 5.48 -36.43 38.33
CA ALA A 438 4.92 -37.17 39.44
C ALA A 438 3.47 -36.69 39.69
N GLY A 439 2.56 -37.63 39.93
CA GLY A 439 1.13 -37.32 40.17
C GLY A 439 0.18 -38.24 39.43
N SER A 440 -1.08 -37.86 39.33
CA SER A 440 -2.12 -38.62 38.64
C SER A 440 -2.69 -37.83 37.45
N GLY A 441 -3.11 -38.57 36.42
CA GLY A 441 -3.72 -38.00 35.22
C GLY A 441 -2.73 -37.36 34.29
N PHE A 442 -3.25 -36.83 33.18
CA PHE A 442 -2.51 -36.07 32.13
C PHE A 442 -3.51 -35.31 31.24
N LYS A 443 -3.00 -34.44 30.41
CA LYS A 443 -3.81 -33.70 29.44
C LYS A 443 -3.43 -34.14 28.03
N LEU A 444 -4.41 -34.34 27.16
CA LEU A 444 -4.22 -34.51 25.71
C LEU A 444 -4.41 -33.16 25.07
N ASN A 445 -3.39 -32.59 24.52
CA ASN A 445 -3.47 -31.37 23.73
C ASN A 445 -3.72 -31.76 22.27
N LEU A 446 -4.76 -31.22 21.67
CA LEU A 446 -5.19 -31.57 20.33
C LEU A 446 -4.59 -30.64 19.29
N LYS A 447 -4.52 -31.09 18.07
CA LYS A 447 -4.03 -30.30 16.93
C LYS A 447 -4.79 -28.97 16.73
N ASN A 448 -6.06 -28.92 17.15
CA ASN A 448 -6.90 -27.73 17.10
C ASN A 448 -6.73 -26.78 18.29
N GLY A 449 -5.71 -26.99 19.13
CA GLY A 449 -5.40 -26.16 20.31
C GLY A 449 -6.29 -26.39 21.51
N THR A 450 -7.28 -27.32 21.45
CA THR A 450 -8.09 -27.68 22.61
C THR A 450 -7.41 -28.77 23.46
N THR A 451 -7.84 -28.89 24.68
CA THR A 451 -7.26 -29.84 25.63
C THR A 451 -8.36 -30.75 26.23
N VAL A 452 -8.04 -32.04 26.33
CA VAL A 452 -8.87 -33.02 27.02
C VAL A 452 -8.13 -33.48 28.28
N GLU A 453 -8.72 -33.22 29.45
CA GLU A 453 -8.17 -33.62 30.73
C GLU A 453 -8.54 -35.07 31.04
N ILE A 454 -7.54 -35.91 31.33
CA ILE A 454 -7.69 -37.31 31.69
C ILE A 454 -7.31 -37.46 33.15
N LYS A 455 -8.30 -37.73 33.99
CA LYS A 455 -8.13 -37.97 35.43
C LYS A 455 -7.96 -39.47 35.66
N ASP A 456 -7.27 -39.87 36.66
CA ASP A 456 -7.22 -41.22 37.22
C ASP A 456 -6.81 -42.40 36.26
N ALA A 457 -6.48 -42.15 35.01
CA ALA A 457 -6.10 -43.20 34.04
C ALA A 457 -4.63 -43.66 34.21
N LEU A 458 -3.80 -42.83 34.80
CA LEU A 458 -2.36 -43.08 35.01
C LEU A 458 -1.91 -42.47 36.33
N THR A 459 -1.17 -43.26 37.10
CA THR A 459 -0.47 -42.79 38.32
C THR A 459 1.04 -42.86 38.10
N ILE A 460 1.73 -41.78 38.30
CA ILE A 460 3.17 -41.64 38.09
C ILE A 460 3.83 -41.40 39.44
N LYS A 461 4.68 -42.32 39.86
CA LYS A 461 5.55 -42.17 41.02
C LYS A 461 6.78 -41.35 40.57
N ALA A 462 7.25 -40.48 41.46
CA ALA A 462 8.46 -39.70 41.17
C ALA A 462 9.64 -40.60 40.94
N ALA A 463 10.46 -40.25 39.94
CA ALA A 463 11.77 -40.90 39.73
C ALA A 463 12.69 -40.48 40.88
N THR A 464 13.43 -41.44 41.43
CA THR A 464 14.47 -41.16 42.40
C THR A 464 15.80 -40.75 41.75
N THR A 465 15.99 -41.15 40.48
CA THR A 465 17.16 -40.82 39.69
C THR A 465 17.21 -39.34 39.32
N PRO A 466 18.32 -38.64 39.52
CA PRO A 466 18.49 -37.28 39.05
C PRO A 466 18.32 -37.14 37.51
N ALA A 467 17.74 -36.07 37.07
CA ALA A 467 17.58 -35.80 35.65
C ALA A 467 17.67 -34.29 35.33
N ILE A 468 18.44 -33.92 34.28
CA ILE A 468 18.51 -32.56 33.76
C ILE A 468 17.49 -32.44 32.63
N ALA A 469 16.64 -31.43 32.69
CA ALA A 469 15.68 -31.09 31.67
C ALA A 469 16.29 -30.09 30.66
N SER A 470 17.02 -29.08 31.17
CA SER A 470 17.65 -28.08 30.32
C SER A 470 18.86 -27.42 30.96
N VAL A 471 19.66 -26.75 30.12
CA VAL A 471 20.76 -25.86 30.51
C VAL A 471 20.55 -24.50 29.83
N THR A 472 20.71 -23.42 30.59
CA THR A 472 20.54 -22.04 30.07
C THR A 472 21.68 -21.15 30.60
N PRO A 473 22.41 -20.44 29.71
CA PRO A 473 22.37 -20.58 28.25
C PRO A 473 22.89 -21.97 27.81
N GLY A 474 22.56 -22.42 26.57
CA GLY A 474 23.02 -23.68 26.01
C GLY A 474 24.53 -23.69 25.63
N GLU A 475 25.13 -22.52 25.61
CA GLU A 475 26.58 -22.32 25.44
C GLU A 475 27.08 -21.19 26.34
N ALA A 476 28.27 -21.28 26.86
CA ALA A 476 28.91 -20.25 27.68
C ALA A 476 30.45 -20.36 27.63
N VAL A 477 31.11 -19.30 28.06
CA VAL A 477 32.58 -19.28 28.22
C VAL A 477 32.95 -19.95 29.54
N ALA A 478 34.16 -20.53 29.60
CA ALA A 478 34.74 -21.06 30.84
C ALA A 478 34.76 -19.96 31.94
N GLY A 479 34.22 -20.28 33.12
CA GLY A 479 34.08 -19.35 34.23
C GLY A 479 32.74 -18.61 34.30
N GLU A 480 31.91 -18.64 33.25
CA GLU A 480 30.56 -18.02 33.24
C GLU A 480 29.50 -18.86 33.97
N LYS A 481 28.42 -18.22 34.31
CA LYS A 481 27.29 -18.79 35.04
C LYS A 481 26.34 -19.50 34.07
N ILE A 482 25.94 -20.72 34.44
CA ILE A 482 24.87 -21.47 33.77
C ILE A 482 23.84 -21.93 34.77
N THR A 483 22.61 -22.11 34.31
CA THR A 483 21.49 -22.62 35.07
C THR A 483 21.03 -23.94 34.49
N LEU A 484 21.02 -24.97 35.31
CA LEU A 484 20.46 -26.29 34.99
C LEU A 484 19.09 -26.38 35.62
N THR A 485 18.08 -26.80 34.88
CA THR A 485 16.77 -27.18 35.42
C THR A 485 16.56 -28.68 35.32
N GLY A 486 15.85 -29.27 36.26
CA GLY A 486 15.65 -30.70 36.26
C GLY A 486 14.93 -31.19 37.53
N LYS A 487 15.23 -32.42 37.93
CA LYS A 487 14.62 -33.06 39.10
C LYS A 487 15.62 -33.90 39.89
N ASN A 488 15.28 -34.11 41.14
CA ASN A 488 16.00 -34.95 42.07
C ASN A 488 17.48 -34.56 42.26
N PHE A 489 17.78 -33.28 42.09
CA PHE A 489 19.13 -32.77 42.21
C PHE A 489 19.69 -32.87 43.61
N GLN A 490 18.84 -33.10 44.63
CA GLN A 490 19.28 -33.47 45.99
C GLN A 490 20.06 -34.78 45.99
N ASN A 491 19.82 -35.67 45.03
CA ASN A 491 20.47 -36.99 44.92
C ASN A 491 21.76 -36.94 44.05
N ILE A 492 22.22 -35.78 43.63
CA ILE A 492 23.46 -35.62 42.92
C ILE A 492 24.63 -35.42 43.91
N GLN A 493 25.67 -36.24 43.81
CA GLN A 493 26.92 -36.07 44.57
C GLN A 493 27.85 -35.08 43.83
N SER A 494 28.03 -35.23 42.53
CA SER A 494 28.91 -34.41 41.71
C SER A 494 28.31 -34.10 40.34
N LEU A 495 28.68 -32.94 39.80
CA LEU A 495 28.28 -32.50 38.47
C LEU A 495 29.56 -32.27 37.61
N TYR A 496 29.50 -32.66 36.34
CA TYR A 496 30.59 -32.53 35.40
C TYR A 496 30.07 -31.93 34.08
N ILE A 497 30.93 -31.19 33.40
CA ILE A 497 30.77 -30.83 31.98
C ILE A 497 31.84 -31.60 31.21
N GLY A 498 31.43 -32.67 30.55
CA GLY A 498 32.35 -33.65 30.01
C GLY A 498 33.16 -34.31 31.14
N SER A 499 34.48 -34.13 31.13
CA SER A 499 35.37 -34.58 32.19
C SER A 499 35.64 -33.52 33.27
N TYR A 500 35.20 -32.29 33.08
CA TYR A 500 35.50 -31.16 33.97
C TYR A 500 34.54 -31.13 35.12
N LYS A 501 35.00 -31.33 36.35
CA LYS A 501 34.16 -31.27 37.56
C LYS A 501 33.74 -29.83 37.85
N VAL A 502 32.44 -29.62 38.08
CA VAL A 502 31.90 -28.37 38.57
C VAL A 502 32.19 -28.25 40.08
N THR A 503 32.88 -27.20 40.45
CA THR A 503 33.29 -26.96 41.85
C THR A 503 32.69 -25.70 42.47
N ARG A 504 32.11 -24.84 41.61
CA ARG A 504 31.56 -23.54 42.04
C ARG A 504 30.05 -23.48 41.75
N TYR A 505 29.25 -23.49 42.79
CA TYR A 505 27.79 -23.38 42.76
C TYR A 505 27.37 -22.05 43.32
N THR A 506 26.41 -21.39 42.69
CA THR A 506 25.75 -20.17 43.21
C THR A 506 24.47 -20.53 43.93
N SER A 507 23.75 -21.53 43.40
CA SER A 507 22.50 -22.06 44.02
C SER A 507 22.39 -23.55 43.69
N ARG A 508 21.78 -24.30 44.58
CA ARG A 508 21.43 -25.70 44.34
C ARG A 508 20.16 -26.04 45.10
N THR A 509 19.09 -26.30 44.32
CA THR A 509 17.79 -26.78 44.83
C THR A 509 17.51 -28.18 44.27
N ASN A 510 16.33 -28.74 44.57
CA ASN A 510 15.91 -30.00 43.99
C ASN A 510 15.64 -29.96 42.47
N THR A 511 15.33 -28.80 41.96
CA THR A 511 14.88 -28.58 40.56
C THR A 511 15.78 -27.65 39.77
N GLU A 512 16.72 -26.96 40.42
CA GLU A 512 17.60 -25.98 39.78
C GLU A 512 19.03 -26.06 40.37
N ILE A 513 20.03 -26.02 39.52
CA ILE A 513 21.43 -25.80 39.88
C ILE A 513 21.93 -24.60 39.08
N ILE A 514 22.47 -23.62 39.81
CA ILE A 514 23.18 -22.48 39.19
C ILE A 514 24.67 -22.66 39.53
N CYS A 515 25.52 -22.79 38.52
CA CYS A 515 26.91 -23.02 38.70
C CYS A 515 27.76 -22.27 37.68
N LEU A 516 29.07 -22.26 37.89
CA LEU A 516 30.03 -21.71 36.93
C LEU A 516 30.62 -22.85 36.09
N VAL A 517 30.75 -22.61 34.81
CA VAL A 517 31.53 -23.47 33.90
C VAL A 517 32.96 -23.55 34.44
N PRO A 518 33.53 -24.72 34.59
CA PRO A 518 34.92 -24.87 35.11
C PRO A 518 35.89 -24.00 34.31
N ALA A 519 36.71 -23.20 35.02
CA ALA A 519 37.59 -22.21 34.40
C ALA A 519 38.70 -22.84 33.55
N ASN A 520 39.03 -24.12 33.80
CA ASN A 520 40.01 -24.91 33.05
C ASN A 520 39.39 -25.74 31.92
N ALA A 521 38.10 -25.61 31.67
CA ALA A 521 37.42 -26.35 30.63
C ALA A 521 37.77 -25.80 29.24
N ALA A 522 38.16 -26.70 28.34
CA ALA A 522 38.48 -26.38 26.96
C ALA A 522 37.20 -26.15 26.14
N GLU A 523 37.31 -25.39 25.06
CA GLU A 523 36.22 -25.24 24.09
C GLU A 523 35.78 -26.58 23.48
N GLY A 524 34.50 -26.74 23.23
CA GLY A 524 33.95 -27.98 22.68
C GLY A 524 32.49 -28.20 23.14
N THR A 525 31.88 -29.22 22.54
CA THR A 525 30.53 -29.66 22.98
C THR A 525 30.71 -30.88 23.90
N TYR A 526 30.09 -30.81 25.05
CA TYR A 526 30.20 -31.79 26.11
C TYR A 526 28.82 -32.21 26.60
N LYS A 527 28.68 -33.46 27.07
CA LYS A 527 27.54 -33.84 27.91
C LYS A 527 27.71 -33.26 29.32
N ILE A 528 26.65 -32.76 29.89
CA ILE A 528 26.60 -32.53 31.33
C ILE A 528 26.33 -33.85 32.00
N VAL A 529 27.18 -34.27 32.90
CA VAL A 529 27.12 -35.59 33.56
C VAL A 529 26.89 -35.37 35.07
N MET A 530 25.85 -36.00 35.60
CA MET A 530 25.60 -36.08 37.01
C MET A 530 26.16 -37.38 37.59
N GLU A 531 26.75 -37.35 38.72
CA GLU A 531 27.07 -38.50 39.53
C GLU A 531 26.14 -38.55 40.72
N ASP A 532 25.37 -39.63 40.86
CA ASP A 532 24.40 -39.80 41.96
C ASP A 532 25.10 -40.15 43.28
N LEU A 533 24.31 -40.30 44.34
CA LEU A 533 24.86 -40.64 45.67
C LEU A 533 25.46 -42.05 45.72
N ASP A 534 25.11 -42.94 44.80
CA ASP A 534 25.62 -44.29 44.64
C ASP A 534 26.85 -44.38 43.72
N GLY A 535 27.29 -43.23 43.15
CA GLY A 535 28.42 -43.12 42.24
C GLY A 535 28.08 -43.44 40.77
N ASN A 536 26.81 -43.65 40.42
CA ASN A 536 26.42 -43.89 39.02
C ASN A 536 26.46 -42.56 38.23
N LYS A 537 27.03 -42.66 37.03
CA LYS A 537 27.07 -41.51 36.14
C LYS A 537 25.84 -41.49 35.25
N ILE A 538 25.13 -40.35 35.25
CA ILE A 538 23.92 -40.11 34.50
C ILE A 538 24.20 -38.98 33.51
N GLU A 539 24.15 -39.27 32.22
CA GLU A 539 24.33 -38.28 31.16
C GLU A 539 23.06 -37.42 31.05
N GLY A 540 23.26 -36.14 31.02
CA GLY A 540 22.20 -35.13 30.79
C GLY A 540 22.29 -34.56 29.38
N VAL A 541 22.00 -33.25 29.27
CA VAL A 541 21.93 -32.50 28.03
C VAL A 541 23.33 -32.15 27.48
N ASP A 542 23.38 -31.85 26.19
CA ASP A 542 24.57 -31.28 25.56
C ASP A 542 24.75 -29.82 25.97
N PHE A 543 26.03 -29.44 26.17
CA PHE A 543 26.39 -28.07 26.49
C PHE A 543 27.67 -27.69 25.73
N LYS A 544 27.70 -26.50 25.18
CA LYS A 544 28.84 -26.04 24.39
C LYS A 544 29.65 -25.00 25.16
N ILE A 545 30.95 -25.29 25.33
CA ILE A 545 31.90 -24.30 25.83
C ILE A 545 32.46 -23.55 24.64
N VAL A 546 32.23 -22.26 24.62
CA VAL A 546 32.69 -21.36 23.56
C VAL A 546 33.92 -20.59 24.02
N PRO A 547 34.81 -20.19 23.10
CA PRO A 547 35.96 -19.37 23.44
C PRO A 547 35.57 -18.03 24.00
N ALA A 548 36.30 -17.51 24.97
CA ALA A 548 36.10 -16.17 25.49
C ALA A 548 36.58 -15.13 24.48
N GLU A 549 35.78 -14.09 24.34
CA GLU A 549 36.25 -12.86 23.67
C GLU A 549 37.43 -12.27 24.44
N LYS A 550 38.55 -12.06 23.75
CA LYS A 550 39.74 -11.41 24.30
C LYS A 550 39.81 -9.96 23.81
N ASP A 551 39.79 -9.04 24.74
CA ASP A 551 39.94 -7.62 24.42
C ASP A 551 41.34 -7.39 23.85
N ILE A 552 41.42 -6.57 22.81
CA ILE A 552 42.71 -6.27 22.17
C ILE A 552 43.36 -5.01 22.72
N ALA A 553 42.68 -4.23 23.58
CA ALA A 553 43.22 -2.96 24.09
C ALA A 553 44.61 -3.08 24.74
N ASP A 554 44.87 -4.19 25.42
CA ASP A 554 46.18 -4.46 26.05
C ASP A 554 47.30 -4.85 25.04
N PHE A 555 46.91 -5.20 23.84
CA PHE A 555 47.81 -5.73 22.80
C PHE A 555 47.97 -4.75 21.63
N ALA A 556 46.88 -4.07 21.25
CA ALA A 556 46.86 -3.18 20.12
C ALA A 556 47.49 -1.81 20.47
N LYS A 557 48.43 -1.38 19.67
CA LYS A 557 49.08 -0.06 19.84
C LYS A 557 48.92 0.78 18.61
N ASN A 558 48.63 2.07 18.80
CA ASN A 558 48.59 3.04 17.73
C ASN A 558 50.00 3.33 17.18
N GLU A 559 50.15 4.15 16.14
CA GLU A 559 51.46 4.48 15.55
C GLU A 559 52.40 5.21 16.49
N ALA A 560 51.90 5.88 17.54
CA ALA A 560 52.73 6.48 18.59
C ALA A 560 53.20 5.44 19.64
N GLY A 561 52.86 4.17 19.50
CA GLY A 561 53.19 3.10 20.43
C GLY A 561 52.33 3.07 21.69
N THR A 562 51.26 3.85 21.76
CA THR A 562 50.35 3.92 22.89
C THR A 562 49.23 2.86 22.70
N ALA A 563 48.86 2.18 23.80
CA ALA A 563 47.74 1.25 23.80
C ALA A 563 46.42 1.95 23.38
N ILE A 564 45.56 1.27 22.64
CA ILE A 564 44.25 1.83 22.28
C ILE A 564 43.33 1.90 23.50
N THR A 565 42.44 2.84 23.50
CA THR A 565 41.39 3.00 24.54
C THR A 565 40.01 3.12 23.90
N TYR A 566 38.99 2.74 24.62
CA TYR A 566 37.62 2.84 24.15
C TYR A 566 36.91 4.08 24.73
N PRO A 567 36.01 4.72 23.97
CA PRO A 567 35.69 4.41 22.58
C PRO A 567 36.83 4.78 21.64
N PHE A 568 37.12 3.88 20.66
CA PHE A 568 38.16 4.09 19.66
C PHE A 568 37.55 4.61 18.35
N ALA A 569 38.08 5.72 17.84
CA ALA A 569 37.68 6.29 16.54
C ALA A 569 38.73 5.92 15.49
N PHE A 570 38.32 5.23 14.44
CA PHE A 570 39.20 4.91 13.33
C PHE A 570 39.45 6.14 12.44
N SER A 571 40.69 6.26 11.91
CA SER A 571 41.08 7.30 10.98
C SER A 571 42.03 6.80 9.90
N TRP A 572 41.90 7.29 8.68
CA TRP A 572 42.81 7.01 7.58
C TRP A 572 44.13 7.77 7.66
N GLY A 573 44.07 9.01 8.15
CA GLY A 573 45.18 9.94 8.13
C GLY A 573 45.86 10.15 9.47
N ASP A 574 45.15 9.97 10.57
CA ASP A 574 45.66 10.17 11.92
C ASP A 574 46.25 8.89 12.48
N GLY A 575 47.54 8.92 12.87
CA GLY A 575 48.22 7.79 13.47
C GLY A 575 47.65 7.34 14.81
N THR A 576 46.82 8.16 15.47
CA THR A 576 46.11 7.78 16.69
C THR A 576 44.84 6.98 16.40
N GLY A 577 44.25 7.15 15.22
CA GLY A 577 43.02 6.46 14.77
C GLY A 577 43.29 5.15 14.00
N LYS A 578 44.47 4.60 14.09
CA LYS A 578 44.84 3.28 13.56
C LYS A 578 45.71 2.54 14.56
N PHE A 579 45.72 1.23 14.50
CA PHE A 579 46.53 0.44 15.40
C PHE A 579 47.13 -0.78 14.69
N ARG A 580 48.13 -1.33 15.35
CA ARG A 580 48.87 -2.54 14.91
C ARG A 580 48.58 -3.71 15.83
N LEU A 581 48.47 -4.88 15.24
CA LEU A 581 48.44 -6.17 15.94
C LEU A 581 49.67 -6.98 15.53
N ASN A 582 50.45 -7.33 16.51
CA ASN A 582 51.68 -8.07 16.30
C ASN A 582 51.42 -9.58 16.27
N LYS A 583 52.23 -10.34 15.55
CA LYS A 583 52.17 -11.80 15.47
C LYS A 583 52.23 -12.45 16.85
N ALA A 584 53.19 -12.01 17.69
CA ALA A 584 53.34 -12.56 19.04
C ALA A 584 52.10 -12.36 19.90
N ASP A 585 51.41 -11.20 19.74
CA ASP A 585 50.19 -10.89 20.49
C ASP A 585 49.01 -11.66 19.97
N LEU A 586 48.88 -11.86 18.64
CA LEU A 586 47.84 -12.70 18.04
C LEU A 586 47.94 -14.15 18.50
N ILE A 587 49.19 -14.67 18.64
CA ILE A 587 49.44 -16.00 19.21
C ILE A 587 48.98 -16.09 20.68
N LYS A 588 49.29 -15.07 21.52
CA LYS A 588 48.81 -14.97 22.92
C LYS A 588 47.28 -14.88 22.99
N LEU A 589 46.67 -14.17 22.05
CA LEU A 589 45.23 -14.10 21.91
C LEU A 589 44.57 -15.41 21.44
N GLY A 590 45.41 -16.38 20.99
CA GLY A 590 44.91 -17.69 20.54
C GLY A 590 44.32 -17.68 19.15
N VAL A 591 44.76 -16.78 18.29
CA VAL A 591 44.23 -16.66 16.91
C VAL A 591 44.61 -17.92 16.12
N LYS A 592 43.62 -18.51 15.48
CA LYS A 592 43.71 -19.65 14.56
C LYS A 592 42.75 -19.40 13.37
N LYS A 593 42.83 -20.25 12.37
CA LYS A 593 41.83 -20.21 11.29
C LYS A 593 40.43 -20.40 11.87
N GLY A 594 39.48 -19.53 11.48
CA GLY A 594 38.10 -19.48 12.01
C GLY A 594 37.92 -18.58 13.21
N SER A 595 39.00 -18.08 13.85
CA SER A 595 38.91 -17.00 14.85
C SER A 595 38.26 -15.75 14.22
N LYS A 596 37.69 -14.86 15.03
CA LYS A 596 37.03 -13.64 14.54
C LYS A 596 37.56 -12.39 15.20
N LEU A 597 37.84 -11.38 14.41
CA LEU A 597 38.00 -10.00 14.88
C LEU A 597 36.61 -9.38 14.91
N ILE A 598 36.18 -8.86 16.04
CA ILE A 598 34.87 -8.26 16.24
C ILE A 598 35.05 -6.84 16.74
N VAL A 599 34.45 -5.88 16.04
CA VAL A 599 34.40 -4.45 16.41
C VAL A 599 32.97 -4.14 16.86
N TYR A 600 32.77 -3.89 18.13
CA TYR A 600 31.49 -3.49 18.70
C TYR A 600 31.29 -1.98 18.56
N LYS A 601 30.10 -1.57 18.14
CA LYS A 601 29.71 -0.19 17.96
C LYS A 601 28.23 0.03 18.32
N ASP A 602 27.81 1.26 18.46
CA ASP A 602 26.38 1.58 18.52
C ASP A 602 25.76 1.47 17.11
N ALA A 603 24.52 1.03 17.02
CA ALA A 603 23.83 0.85 15.74
C ALA A 603 23.85 2.09 14.85
N SER A 604 23.78 3.30 15.43
CA SER A 604 23.81 4.57 14.70
C SER A 604 25.18 4.98 14.15
N VAL A 605 26.26 4.32 14.56
CA VAL A 605 27.62 4.62 14.08
C VAL A 605 27.84 3.96 12.73
N THR A 606 28.15 4.76 11.72
CA THR A 606 28.45 4.29 10.36
C THR A 606 29.96 4.36 10.08
N GLY A 607 30.39 3.67 9.05
CA GLY A 607 31.75 3.68 8.56
C GLY A 607 32.32 2.28 8.29
N GLN A 608 33.61 2.24 8.03
CA GLN A 608 34.32 1.00 7.71
C GLN A 608 35.61 0.84 8.52
N VAL A 609 36.02 -0.41 8.64
CA VAL A 609 37.32 -0.82 9.18
C VAL A 609 38.04 -1.63 8.11
N GLN A 610 39.22 -1.21 7.74
CA GLN A 610 40.10 -1.89 6.82
C GLN A 610 41.22 -2.59 7.58
N ILE A 611 41.44 -3.84 7.24
CA ILE A 611 42.51 -4.67 7.77
C ILE A 611 43.57 -4.81 6.67
N ASN A 612 44.77 -4.35 6.94
CA ASN A 612 45.91 -4.44 6.03
C ASN A 612 46.98 -5.38 6.62
N ASP A 613 47.80 -5.99 5.75
CA ASP A 613 49.00 -6.67 6.17
C ASP A 613 50.10 -5.71 6.64
N ALA A 614 51.26 -6.23 7.01
CA ALA A 614 52.41 -5.44 7.47
C ALA A 614 52.92 -4.43 6.41
N ASN A 615 52.70 -4.70 5.12
CA ASN A 615 53.07 -3.85 3.98
C ASN A 615 51.98 -2.87 3.53
N TRP A 616 50.96 -2.69 4.34
CA TRP A 616 49.78 -1.85 4.02
C TRP A 616 48.92 -2.35 2.85
N SER A 617 49.09 -3.62 2.44
CA SER A 617 48.23 -4.20 1.42
C SER A 617 46.90 -4.59 2.04
N GLY A 618 45.81 -4.07 1.49
CA GLY A 618 44.44 -4.34 1.98
C GLY A 618 44.07 -5.83 1.91
N LEU A 619 43.75 -6.40 3.04
CA LEU A 619 43.24 -7.76 3.14
C LEU A 619 41.72 -7.77 3.11
N TYR A 620 41.10 -7.07 4.01
CA TYR A 620 39.63 -6.99 4.16
C TYR A 620 39.16 -5.59 4.54
N THR A 621 37.92 -5.30 4.13
CA THR A 621 37.16 -4.12 4.59
C THR A 621 35.82 -4.60 5.10
N ILE A 622 35.51 -4.30 6.33
CA ILE A 622 34.20 -4.55 6.96
C ILE A 622 33.52 -3.21 7.21
N ALA A 623 32.28 -3.08 6.80
CA ALA A 623 31.57 -1.78 6.81
C ALA A 623 30.10 -1.90 7.18
N ASP A 624 29.58 -0.85 7.80
CA ASP A 624 28.15 -0.64 7.98
C ASP A 624 27.82 0.82 7.63
N TRP A 625 27.37 1.04 6.40
CA TRP A 625 27.01 2.36 5.91
C TRP A 625 25.58 2.78 6.25
N ASN A 626 24.78 1.83 6.69
CA ASN A 626 23.37 2.06 7.03
C ASN A 626 23.15 2.35 8.53
N GLY A 627 24.17 2.06 9.36
CA GLY A 627 24.09 2.24 10.81
C GLY A 627 23.07 1.30 11.47
N THR A 628 22.97 0.06 10.99
CA THR A 628 22.02 -0.95 11.50
C THR A 628 22.69 -2.02 12.35
N GLU A 629 23.98 -2.24 12.17
CA GLU A 629 24.73 -3.27 12.85
C GLU A 629 25.26 -2.77 14.21
N THR A 630 25.29 -3.65 15.20
CA THR A 630 25.92 -3.38 16.51
C THR A 630 27.33 -3.92 16.59
N LYS A 631 27.76 -4.69 15.58
CA LYS A 631 29.13 -5.22 15.47
C LYS A 631 29.53 -5.44 14.02
N LEU A 632 30.80 -5.21 13.73
CA LEU A 632 31.46 -5.63 12.48
C LEU A 632 32.33 -6.85 12.77
N VAL A 633 32.29 -7.85 11.90
CA VAL A 633 32.99 -9.15 12.13
C VAL A 633 33.83 -9.51 10.92
N GLN A 634 35.10 -9.84 11.16
CA GLN A 634 36.00 -10.45 10.17
C GLN A 634 36.54 -11.78 10.68
N GLU A 635 36.32 -12.83 9.93
CA GLU A 635 36.89 -14.14 10.22
C GLU A 635 38.36 -14.23 9.75
N PHE A 636 39.23 -14.87 10.55
CA PHE A 636 40.62 -15.19 10.20
C PHE A 636 40.64 -16.40 9.28
N ASP A 637 40.58 -16.16 7.99
CA ASP A 637 40.69 -17.17 6.95
C ASP A 637 42.15 -17.44 6.56
N ASP A 638 42.32 -18.23 5.49
CA ASP A 638 43.67 -18.56 4.99
C ASP A 638 44.48 -17.34 4.57
N LYS A 639 43.82 -16.26 4.05
CA LYS A 639 44.50 -15.04 3.65
C LYS A 639 45.04 -14.28 4.85
N MET A 640 44.24 -14.13 5.92
CA MET A 640 44.71 -13.52 7.16
C MET A 640 45.74 -14.39 7.88
N MET A 641 45.55 -15.70 7.93
CA MET A 641 46.53 -16.61 8.51
C MET A 641 47.90 -16.60 7.78
N ASN A 642 47.89 -16.48 6.45
CA ASN A 642 49.10 -16.31 5.65
C ASN A 642 49.80 -14.97 5.96
N ALA A 643 49.04 -13.87 6.15
CA ALA A 643 49.62 -12.61 6.57
C ALA A 643 50.32 -12.71 7.93
N ILE A 644 49.73 -13.43 8.90
CA ILE A 644 50.34 -13.68 10.22
C ILE A 644 51.61 -14.53 10.07
N ASN A 645 51.59 -15.57 9.26
CA ASN A 645 52.70 -16.52 9.12
C ASN A 645 53.92 -15.93 8.38
N ASN A 646 53.65 -15.03 7.42
CA ASN A 646 54.68 -14.44 6.56
C ASN A 646 55.23 -13.10 7.09
N VAL A 647 54.97 -12.76 8.35
CA VAL A 647 55.63 -11.62 8.99
C VAL A 647 57.12 -11.88 9.03
N SER A 648 57.92 -11.07 8.31
CA SER A 648 59.39 -11.18 8.32
C SER A 648 59.95 -10.43 9.54
N ASP A 649 60.97 -10.99 10.17
CA ASP A 649 61.61 -10.50 11.39
C ASP A 649 62.24 -9.09 11.31
N GLY A 650 62.10 -8.42 10.16
CA GLY A 650 62.72 -7.11 9.90
C GLY A 650 61.90 -5.86 10.24
N TRP A 651 60.62 -6.00 10.46
CA TRP A 651 59.71 -4.87 10.78
C TRP A 651 58.78 -5.22 11.96
N SER A 652 59.33 -5.13 13.15
CA SER A 652 58.57 -5.07 14.41
C SER A 652 57.37 -6.03 14.56
N ASP A 653 57.46 -7.29 14.13
CA ASP A 653 56.48 -8.37 14.39
C ASP A 653 54.98 -7.99 14.05
N THR A 654 54.76 -6.89 13.31
CA THR A 654 53.43 -6.46 12.94
C THR A 654 52.80 -7.40 11.92
N ALA A 655 51.67 -8.03 12.26
CA ALA A 655 50.90 -8.84 11.34
C ALA A 655 49.83 -8.03 10.60
N PHE A 656 49.16 -7.15 11.33
CA PHE A 656 48.11 -6.32 10.78
C PHE A 656 48.23 -4.85 11.16
N VAL A 657 47.85 -3.98 10.21
CA VAL A 657 47.57 -2.57 10.47
C VAL A 657 46.08 -2.38 10.22
N ILE A 658 45.36 -1.90 11.23
CA ILE A 658 43.90 -1.73 11.17
C ILE A 658 43.58 -0.24 11.25
N GLN A 659 42.87 0.25 10.26
CA GLN A 659 42.48 1.66 10.08
C GLN A 659 41.07 1.75 9.51
N GLY A 660 40.55 2.97 9.29
CA GLY A 660 39.20 3.13 8.72
C GLY A 660 38.66 4.55 8.93
N ASP A 661 37.35 4.65 8.88
CA ASP A 661 36.61 5.87 9.21
C ASP A 661 35.41 5.59 10.13
N LEU A 662 35.37 4.40 10.74
CA LEU A 662 34.34 4.09 11.74
C LEU A 662 34.49 5.06 12.93
N GLY A 663 33.49 5.93 13.10
CA GLY A 663 33.58 7.06 14.03
C GLY A 663 33.72 6.67 15.51
N LYS A 664 33.21 5.46 15.89
CA LYS A 664 33.25 5.02 17.29
C LYS A 664 33.13 3.50 17.41
N ALA A 665 34.19 2.86 17.89
CA ALA A 665 34.17 1.47 18.34
C ALA A 665 34.11 1.46 19.87
N ASN A 666 33.12 0.80 20.43
CA ASN A 666 32.94 0.70 21.88
C ASN A 666 33.84 -0.36 22.51
N LYS A 667 34.19 -1.39 21.76
CA LYS A 667 35.09 -2.48 22.14
C LYS A 667 35.59 -3.20 20.87
N ILE A 668 36.79 -3.68 20.88
CA ILE A 668 37.36 -4.53 19.81
C ILE A 668 37.95 -5.77 20.46
N VAL A 669 37.53 -6.94 19.95
CA VAL A 669 37.94 -8.22 20.54
C VAL A 669 38.37 -9.25 19.48
N ILE A 670 39.16 -10.22 19.92
CA ILE A 670 39.38 -11.45 19.20
C ILE A 670 38.54 -12.53 19.87
N LEU A 671 37.74 -13.21 19.09
CA LEU A 671 37.14 -14.51 19.44
C LEU A 671 38.04 -15.61 18.86
N PRO A 672 38.79 -16.32 19.68
CA PRO A 672 39.79 -17.30 19.24
C PRO A 672 39.24 -18.52 18.51
#